data_1fc73e4c5ba6ba46eb57418ef7552e7c
#
_entry.id   1fc73e4c5ba6ba46eb57418ef7552e7c
#
_cell.length_a   1.000
_cell.length_b   1.000
_cell.length_c   1.000
_cell.angle_alpha   90.00
_cell.angle_beta   90.00
_cell.angle_gamma   90.00
#
_symmetry.space_group_name_H-M   'P 1'
#
loop_
_entity.id
_entity.type
_entity.pdbx_description
1 polymer ?
#
loop_
_entity_poly.entity_id
_entity_poly.type
_entity_poly.pdbx_seq_one_letter_code
_entity_poly.pdbx_strand_id
1 'polypeptide(L)'
;MKRFFLILLALLTVVAALPACTPETPPEETTDGVTEGTTPSDATEAPTDLTTEADTEPSTEPSTEPDTDEEAVMPVRPLEITDRYFIFRIWNFTERSLSTFKYIVDAAAADGFNAIKVHIPWYRAEKTAGVYDYGVFDEMIDYVVKEKGMKVAISLDMTRRKGDTVIPETEIMRDPAGNLCIGGSETGDRMQISFNSATAVDKCVAFYKDAVKHYDERYGDMVLFYLPAFSQYAETEYWCAGEYDYSDNAKTAFRDFLKDTYGTVEALNAALGTAYTSFDGVEPPSAGSSDGFGQLWYSFRHKSLKTVIDRLAMAQEEVTDNTKFAIQLGCVYDTASALRGTFGFTELCENVDVFWMDDGPLSNHHFSMDYVRSCLPDTIELAQEIDGPYQNGATPELYLEQGMICFERGCTYVSAANWGIDDHYRAYRHVWQEIASTWLGENPPAVVQPTENTPTVEVPLADLLRRRSPERYIALYRRAAANGEFVYIKVVDDLTAAKPAAPTPVFSFPGGYSSEQGKNNWYYRSSARKGMTDMTFDAANNRWKGDAEFCLISAGSMHPDTVDAALVFKAPKAGTVTCIYSFASASDQGDGVILSIKHNGKTVEIGSEKNGGLLITYGSPADGEITLTVAEGDEIAFIINRNGSNSFDATDTSVIVSYQ
;
A
#
# COMPACT_ATOMS: atom_id res chain seq x y z
N MET A 1 -27.81 -33.65 -0.79
CA MET A 1 -26.35 -33.88 -0.72
C MET A 1 -25.59 -33.76 -2.06
N LYS A 2 -26.14 -33.94 -3.25
CA LYS A 2 -25.41 -33.78 -4.53
C LYS A 2 -25.43 -32.37 -5.14
N ARG A 3 -26.21 -31.43 -4.61
CA ARG A 3 -26.24 -30.02 -5.07
C ARG A 3 -25.34 -29.09 -4.24
N PHE A 4 -24.86 -29.52 -3.09
CA PHE A 4 -23.95 -28.76 -2.23
C PHE A 4 -22.47 -28.87 -2.67
N PHE A 5 -22.11 -29.97 -3.32
CA PHE A 5 -20.73 -30.20 -3.78
C PHE A 5 -20.36 -29.42 -5.06
N LEU A 6 -21.33 -28.97 -5.84
CA LEU A 6 -21.08 -28.21 -7.09
C LEU A 6 -20.91 -26.71 -6.85
N ILE A 7 -21.38 -26.17 -5.73
CA ILE A 7 -21.21 -24.77 -5.35
C ILE A 7 -19.86 -24.55 -4.65
N LEU A 8 -19.36 -25.55 -3.93
CA LEU A 8 -18.04 -25.47 -3.28
C LEU A 8 -16.88 -25.56 -4.30
N LEU A 9 -17.08 -26.22 -5.45
CA LEU A 9 -16.08 -26.34 -6.50
C LEU A 9 -16.00 -25.08 -7.39
N ALA A 10 -17.07 -24.27 -7.43
CA ALA A 10 -17.09 -23.00 -8.17
C ALA A 10 -16.46 -21.83 -7.37
N LEU A 11 -16.46 -21.91 -6.04
CA LEU A 11 -15.82 -20.92 -5.15
C LEU A 11 -14.30 -21.12 -5.01
N LEU A 12 -13.82 -22.35 -5.21
CA LEU A 12 -12.36 -22.67 -5.17
C LEU A 12 -11.60 -22.30 -6.46
N THR A 13 -12.32 -21.96 -7.55
CA THR A 13 -11.69 -21.54 -8.82
C THR A 13 -11.60 -20.03 -9.01
N VAL A 14 -12.17 -19.21 -8.12
CA VAL A 14 -12.14 -17.74 -8.22
C VAL A 14 -10.98 -17.11 -7.43
N VAL A 15 -10.37 -17.81 -6.49
CA VAL A 15 -9.25 -17.29 -5.68
C VAL A 15 -7.86 -17.53 -6.32
N ALA A 16 -7.78 -18.26 -7.44
CA ALA A 16 -6.52 -18.59 -8.10
C ALA A 16 -6.25 -17.83 -9.43
N ALA A 17 -6.92 -16.73 -9.70
CA ALA A 17 -6.72 -15.96 -10.93
C ALA A 17 -6.72 -14.46 -10.65
N LEU A 18 -5.63 -13.96 -10.07
CA LEU A 18 -5.18 -12.61 -10.38
C LEU A 18 -4.43 -12.70 -11.71
N PRO A 19 -4.90 -12.12 -12.80
CA PRO A 19 -4.16 -12.10 -14.04
C PRO A 19 -2.98 -11.15 -13.88
N ALA A 20 -1.77 -11.68 -13.99
CA ALA A 20 -0.62 -10.88 -14.37
C ALA A 20 -0.97 -10.23 -15.71
N CYS A 21 -0.98 -8.90 -15.76
CA CYS A 21 -1.11 -8.14 -16.99
C CYS A 21 0.06 -8.48 -17.92
N THR A 22 -0.19 -9.31 -18.93
CA THR A 22 0.68 -9.40 -20.10
C THR A 22 0.19 -8.39 -21.14
N PRO A 23 1.08 -7.54 -21.69
CA PRO A 23 0.69 -6.69 -22.80
C PRO A 23 0.54 -7.54 -24.06
N GLU A 24 -0.62 -7.43 -24.71
CA GLU A 24 -0.84 -7.94 -26.05
C GLU A 24 -0.01 -7.15 -27.06
N THR A 25 0.70 -7.88 -27.91
CA THR A 25 1.45 -7.37 -29.06
C THR A 25 0.47 -6.92 -30.16
N PRO A 26 0.66 -5.74 -30.78
CA PRO A 26 -0.11 -5.35 -31.96
C PRO A 26 0.31 -6.16 -33.19
N PRO A 27 -0.57 -6.37 -34.16
CA PRO A 27 -0.27 -7.14 -35.37
C PRO A 27 0.66 -6.39 -36.34
N GLU A 28 1.54 -7.15 -36.97
CA GLU A 28 2.44 -6.73 -38.01
C GLU A 28 1.67 -6.13 -39.23
N GLU A 29 2.03 -4.92 -39.63
CA GLU A 29 1.78 -4.44 -40.98
C GLU A 29 3.06 -4.54 -41.80
N THR A 30 2.87 -5.14 -42.96
CA THR A 30 3.86 -5.45 -43.97
C THR A 30 4.38 -4.21 -44.68
N THR A 31 5.67 -4.26 -44.94
CA THR A 31 6.49 -3.31 -45.69
C THR A 31 6.18 -3.32 -47.19
N ASP A 32 6.34 -2.16 -47.83
CA ASP A 32 7.04 -2.05 -49.11
C ASP A 32 7.63 -0.65 -49.29
N GLY A 33 8.91 -0.56 -49.42
CA GLY A 33 9.68 -0.27 -50.61
C GLY A 33 10.21 1.15 -50.78
N VAL A 34 11.53 1.26 -50.76
CA VAL A 34 12.43 1.90 -51.74
C VAL A 34 12.91 3.36 -51.56
N THR A 35 14.20 3.43 -51.34
CA THR A 35 15.37 4.14 -51.93
C THR A 35 15.72 5.56 -51.47
N GLU A 36 16.97 5.60 -50.99
CA GLU A 36 18.16 6.40 -51.35
C GLU A 36 18.10 7.92 -51.42
N GLY A 37 19.11 8.53 -50.75
CA GLY A 37 19.73 9.72 -51.27
C GLY A 37 20.44 10.64 -50.30
N THR A 38 21.71 10.33 -50.04
CA THR A 38 22.87 11.26 -49.95
C THR A 38 22.92 12.42 -48.96
N THR A 39 23.88 12.32 -48.07
CA THR A 39 24.74 13.42 -47.53
C THR A 39 25.48 14.19 -48.62
N PRO A 40 26.05 15.39 -48.41
CA PRO A 40 27.10 15.62 -47.39
C PRO A 40 27.25 17.05 -46.83
N SER A 41 28.05 17.14 -45.74
CA SER A 41 29.16 18.06 -45.36
C SER A 41 28.93 19.58 -45.53
N ASP A 42 29.43 20.42 -44.72
CA ASP A 42 30.69 20.81 -44.15
C ASP A 42 30.52 22.10 -43.31
N ALA A 43 31.15 22.12 -42.19
CA ALA A 43 32.24 22.95 -41.69
C ALA A 43 32.06 24.49 -41.64
N THR A 44 32.42 25.03 -40.57
CA THR A 44 33.46 25.96 -40.22
C THR A 44 33.06 27.16 -39.35
N GLU A 45 33.79 27.24 -38.28
CA GLU A 45 34.56 28.31 -37.63
C GLU A 45 33.86 29.40 -36.82
N ALA A 46 34.33 29.43 -35.59
CA ALA A 46 34.40 30.61 -34.73
C ALA A 46 35.43 31.62 -35.29
N PRO A 47 35.45 32.88 -34.85
CA PRO A 47 36.33 33.19 -33.72
C PRO A 47 35.98 34.43 -32.84
N THR A 48 36.57 34.39 -31.63
CA THR A 48 37.33 35.43 -30.89
C THR A 48 36.70 36.76 -30.49
N ASP A 49 36.64 36.94 -29.17
CA ASP A 49 37.49 37.81 -28.32
C ASP A 49 37.25 39.32 -28.34
N LEU A 50 37.12 39.90 -27.14
CA LEU A 50 37.81 41.06 -26.59
C LEU A 50 37.20 41.54 -25.26
N THR A 51 37.92 41.26 -24.19
CA THR A 51 38.51 42.13 -23.12
C THR A 51 37.94 43.55 -22.97
N THR A 52 37.66 44.00 -21.77
CA THR A 52 38.42 44.72 -20.71
C THR A 52 37.41 45.44 -19.84
N GLU A 53 37.54 45.70 -18.67
CA GLU A 53 38.37 46.01 -17.56
C GLU A 53 37.54 46.34 -16.30
N ALA A 54 38.10 46.02 -15.21
CA ALA A 54 37.95 46.29 -13.83
C ALA A 54 37.41 47.65 -13.40
N ASP A 55 36.63 47.64 -12.30
CA ASP A 55 36.87 48.57 -11.19
C ASP A 55 36.48 47.94 -9.83
N THR A 56 37.32 48.27 -8.87
CA THR A 56 37.53 47.69 -7.54
C THR A 56 36.56 48.19 -6.47
N GLU A 57 36.09 47.25 -5.62
CA GLU A 57 35.95 47.15 -4.15
C GLU A 57 35.18 48.24 -3.34
N PRO A 58 34.61 47.90 -2.16
CA PRO A 58 35.19 47.06 -1.12
C PRO A 58 34.32 46.00 -0.45
N SER A 59 35.02 45.02 0.07
CA SER A 59 34.65 43.91 0.92
C SER A 59 33.79 44.26 2.13
N THR A 60 32.70 43.50 2.31
CA THR A 60 32.22 43.11 3.63
C THR A 60 32.04 41.60 3.61
N GLU A 61 32.85 40.90 4.36
CA GLU A 61 32.66 39.49 4.66
C GLU A 61 31.30 39.26 5.34
N PRO A 62 30.48 38.34 4.85
CA PRO A 62 29.48 37.76 5.70
C PRO A 62 30.10 36.57 6.45
N SER A 63 30.04 36.64 7.77
CA SER A 63 30.30 35.54 8.68
C SER A 63 29.47 34.32 8.24
N THR A 64 30.16 33.30 7.79
CA THR A 64 29.61 31.95 7.64
C THR A 64 29.44 31.33 9.03
N GLU A 65 28.29 31.57 9.65
CA GLU A 65 27.76 30.58 10.58
C GLU A 65 27.22 29.42 9.71
N PRO A 66 27.53 28.15 10.05
CA PRO A 66 26.94 27.05 9.38
C PRO A 66 25.45 27.01 9.77
N ASP A 67 24.59 27.25 8.79
CA ASP A 67 23.14 26.95 8.88
C ASP A 67 23.01 25.44 9.02
N THR A 68 23.10 24.96 10.26
CA THR A 68 22.62 23.65 10.63
C THR A 68 21.15 23.79 10.96
N ASP A 69 20.32 23.92 9.95
CA ASP A 69 18.93 23.49 10.05
C ASP A 69 18.91 21.95 10.17
N GLU A 70 19.36 21.42 11.30
CA GLU A 70 18.84 20.19 11.82
C GLU A 70 17.34 20.46 12.07
N GLU A 71 16.49 20.07 11.13
CA GLU A 71 15.06 19.92 11.41
C GLU A 71 14.95 19.07 12.68
N ALA A 72 14.62 19.72 13.77
CA ALA A 72 14.42 19.08 15.05
C ALA A 72 13.33 18.03 14.85
N VAL A 73 13.71 16.76 14.85
CA VAL A 73 12.79 15.64 14.92
C VAL A 73 11.91 15.93 16.13
N MET A 74 10.63 16.22 15.91
CA MET A 74 9.69 16.49 16.99
C MET A 74 9.67 15.24 17.87
N PRO A 75 10.01 15.34 19.14
CA PRO A 75 9.97 14.16 20.01
C PRO A 75 8.51 13.69 20.07
N VAL A 76 8.26 12.44 19.70
CA VAL A 76 6.94 11.81 19.90
C VAL A 76 6.66 11.88 21.38
N ARG A 77 5.57 12.52 21.75
CA ARG A 77 5.15 12.62 23.15
C ARG A 77 4.71 11.25 23.64
N PRO A 78 4.86 10.97 24.93
CA PRO A 78 4.25 9.77 25.52
C PRO A 78 2.76 9.76 25.24
N LEU A 79 2.27 8.67 24.66
CA LEU A 79 0.86 8.50 24.34
C LEU A 79 0.12 7.94 25.56
N GLU A 80 -0.87 8.66 26.08
CA GLU A 80 -1.77 8.21 27.15
C GLU A 80 -3.12 7.84 26.53
N ILE A 81 -3.52 6.57 26.67
CA ILE A 81 -4.82 6.08 26.21
C ILE A 81 -5.69 5.79 27.42
N THR A 82 -6.77 6.56 27.55
CA THR A 82 -7.74 6.42 28.66
C THR A 82 -8.83 5.41 28.32
N ASP A 83 -9.34 5.47 27.10
CA ASP A 83 -10.42 4.61 26.62
C ASP A 83 -9.90 3.64 25.56
N ARG A 84 -10.44 2.43 25.56
CA ARG A 84 -10.11 1.41 24.57
C ARG A 84 -11.37 0.74 24.07
N TYR A 85 -11.42 0.53 22.76
CA TYR A 85 -12.55 -0.09 22.09
C TYR A 85 -12.10 -1.28 21.25
N PHE A 86 -12.68 -2.44 21.54
CA PHE A 86 -12.54 -3.62 20.72
C PHE A 86 -13.83 -3.76 19.90
N ILE A 87 -13.74 -3.51 18.59
CA ILE A 87 -14.88 -3.33 17.70
C ILE A 87 -15.14 -4.60 16.93
N PHE A 88 -16.35 -5.11 16.96
CA PHE A 88 -16.78 -6.17 16.08
C PHE A 88 -17.27 -5.58 14.76
N ARG A 89 -16.59 -5.88 13.65
CA ARG A 89 -17.03 -5.53 12.29
C ARG A 89 -17.67 -6.74 11.66
N ILE A 90 -18.89 -6.58 11.16
CA ILE A 90 -19.64 -7.62 10.45
C ILE A 90 -19.62 -7.30 8.96
N TRP A 91 -19.07 -8.18 8.15
CA TRP A 91 -19.22 -8.11 6.71
C TRP A 91 -20.68 -8.41 6.31
N ASN A 92 -21.23 -7.66 5.39
CA ASN A 92 -22.56 -7.88 4.81
C ASN A 92 -23.73 -7.85 5.80
N PHE A 93 -23.59 -7.16 6.94
CA PHE A 93 -24.68 -7.14 7.92
C PHE A 93 -25.96 -6.47 7.37
N THR A 94 -25.83 -5.54 6.42
CA THR A 94 -26.96 -4.82 5.81
C THR A 94 -27.87 -5.73 4.98
N GLU A 95 -27.40 -6.88 4.55
CA GLU A 95 -28.16 -7.92 3.84
C GLU A 95 -28.78 -8.96 4.80
N ARG A 96 -28.48 -8.85 6.10
CA ARG A 96 -28.96 -9.81 7.10
C ARG A 96 -30.29 -9.38 7.71
N SER A 97 -31.04 -10.36 8.21
CA SER A 97 -32.24 -10.07 9.00
C SER A 97 -31.87 -9.45 10.34
N LEU A 98 -32.78 -8.65 10.90
CA LEU A 98 -32.59 -8.07 12.24
C LEU A 98 -32.36 -9.15 13.32
N SER A 99 -33.00 -10.30 13.23
CA SER A 99 -32.80 -11.42 14.17
C SER A 99 -31.37 -12.00 14.06
N THR A 100 -30.82 -12.14 12.86
CA THR A 100 -29.46 -12.59 12.64
C THR A 100 -28.46 -11.56 13.17
N PHE A 101 -28.71 -10.28 12.90
CA PHE A 101 -27.88 -9.18 13.41
C PHE A 101 -27.84 -9.20 14.95
N LYS A 102 -28.99 -9.28 15.62
CA LYS A 102 -29.08 -9.36 17.09
C LYS A 102 -28.31 -10.55 17.65
N TYR A 103 -28.43 -11.72 17.02
CA TYR A 103 -27.66 -12.92 17.42
C TYR A 103 -26.14 -12.70 17.32
N ILE A 104 -25.66 -12.01 16.28
CA ILE A 104 -24.24 -11.71 16.10
C ILE A 104 -23.76 -10.72 17.17
N VAL A 105 -24.54 -9.66 17.45
CA VAL A 105 -24.22 -8.68 18.49
C VAL A 105 -24.16 -9.34 19.88
N ASP A 106 -25.10 -10.25 20.17
CA ASP A 106 -25.11 -10.99 21.44
C ASP A 106 -23.84 -11.83 21.62
N ALA A 107 -23.39 -12.50 20.55
CA ALA A 107 -22.19 -13.31 20.60
C ALA A 107 -20.93 -12.43 20.73
N ALA A 108 -20.84 -11.34 19.99
CA ALA A 108 -19.74 -10.39 20.09
C ALA A 108 -19.63 -9.80 21.51
N ALA A 109 -20.75 -9.36 22.10
CA ALA A 109 -20.76 -8.86 23.47
C ALA A 109 -20.32 -9.93 24.49
N ALA A 110 -20.74 -11.20 24.30
CA ALA A 110 -20.32 -12.31 25.15
C ALA A 110 -18.83 -12.66 25.03
N ASP A 111 -18.20 -12.31 23.91
CA ASP A 111 -16.78 -12.53 23.65
C ASP A 111 -15.90 -11.31 24.00
N GLY A 112 -16.49 -10.27 24.60
CA GLY A 112 -15.79 -9.13 25.18
C GLY A 112 -15.65 -7.92 24.28
N PHE A 113 -16.24 -7.93 23.06
CA PHE A 113 -16.32 -6.71 22.26
C PHE A 113 -17.22 -5.68 22.96
N ASN A 114 -16.78 -4.43 23.01
CA ASN A 114 -17.50 -3.32 23.63
C ASN A 114 -18.06 -2.30 22.64
N ALA A 115 -17.81 -2.52 21.34
CA ALA A 115 -18.36 -1.71 20.26
C ALA A 115 -18.66 -2.54 19.01
N ILE A 116 -19.59 -2.04 18.18
CA ILE A 116 -19.98 -2.63 16.90
C ILE A 116 -19.75 -1.61 15.78
N LYS A 117 -19.12 -2.02 14.66
CA LYS A 117 -19.06 -1.19 13.44
C LYS A 117 -20.28 -1.50 12.56
N VAL A 118 -21.04 -0.46 12.25
CA VAL A 118 -22.26 -0.52 11.43
C VAL A 118 -22.01 0.18 10.10
N HIS A 119 -22.39 -0.46 8.98
CA HIS A 119 -22.35 0.14 7.65
C HIS A 119 -23.73 0.59 7.19
N ILE A 120 -23.83 1.82 6.69
CA ILE A 120 -25.06 2.41 6.16
C ILE A 120 -24.83 2.75 4.69
N PRO A 121 -25.27 1.89 3.76
CA PRO A 121 -25.07 2.13 2.35
C PRO A 121 -25.97 3.24 1.83
N TRP A 122 -25.38 4.25 1.20
CA TRP A 122 -26.07 5.36 0.58
C TRP A 122 -27.17 4.90 -0.38
N TYR A 123 -26.89 3.92 -1.25
CA TYR A 123 -27.86 3.39 -2.20
C TYR A 123 -29.12 2.77 -1.55
N ARG A 124 -29.03 2.36 -0.27
CA ARG A 124 -30.19 1.85 0.49
C ARG A 124 -30.93 2.95 1.24
N ALA A 125 -30.17 3.89 1.80
CA ALA A 125 -30.75 5.01 2.53
C ALA A 125 -31.42 6.04 1.60
N GLU A 126 -30.90 6.26 0.37
CA GLU A 126 -31.46 7.18 -0.61
C GLU A 126 -31.82 6.44 -1.91
N LYS A 127 -33.05 5.98 -2.02
CA LYS A 127 -33.61 5.35 -3.23
C LYS A 127 -34.20 6.37 -4.20
N THR A 128 -34.60 7.51 -3.69
CA THR A 128 -35.13 8.64 -4.44
C THR A 128 -34.34 9.87 -4.04
N ALA A 129 -33.88 10.65 -5.01
CA ALA A 129 -33.00 11.78 -4.77
C ALA A 129 -33.56 12.74 -3.70
N GLY A 130 -32.80 13.01 -2.66
CA GLY A 130 -33.14 13.89 -1.54
C GLY A 130 -34.14 13.29 -0.53
N VAL A 131 -34.45 11.98 -0.61
CA VAL A 131 -35.33 11.31 0.35
C VAL A 131 -34.56 10.19 1.05
N TYR A 132 -34.24 10.39 2.31
CA TYR A 132 -33.46 9.45 3.13
C TYR A 132 -34.38 8.62 4.03
N ASP A 133 -34.08 7.31 4.13
CA ASP A 133 -34.78 6.32 4.95
C ASP A 133 -33.75 5.49 5.73
N TYR A 134 -33.70 5.69 7.04
CA TYR A 134 -32.78 5.01 7.95
C TYR A 134 -33.46 3.92 8.80
N GLY A 135 -34.77 3.67 8.63
CA GLY A 135 -35.56 2.86 9.56
C GLY A 135 -34.99 1.48 9.87
N VAL A 136 -34.47 0.75 8.88
CA VAL A 136 -33.85 -0.57 9.08
C VAL A 136 -32.55 -0.47 9.89
N PHE A 137 -31.76 0.57 9.65
CA PHE A 137 -30.50 0.80 10.35
C PHE A 137 -30.73 1.28 11.78
N ASP A 138 -31.78 2.10 11.98
CA ASP A 138 -32.20 2.55 13.31
C ASP A 138 -32.54 1.37 14.22
N GLU A 139 -33.29 0.39 13.72
CA GLU A 139 -33.62 -0.81 14.50
C GLU A 139 -32.36 -1.62 14.91
N MET A 140 -31.37 -1.69 14.04
CA MET A 140 -30.10 -2.37 14.32
C MET A 140 -29.27 -1.59 15.36
N ILE A 141 -29.13 -0.27 15.18
CA ILE A 141 -28.33 0.56 16.09
C ILE A 141 -29.02 0.72 17.44
N ASP A 142 -30.36 0.83 17.48
CA ASP A 142 -31.14 0.82 18.72
C ASP A 142 -30.84 -0.44 19.56
N TYR A 143 -30.71 -1.61 18.90
CA TYR A 143 -30.36 -2.83 19.61
C TYR A 143 -28.95 -2.76 20.22
N VAL A 144 -27.94 -2.29 19.49
CA VAL A 144 -26.57 -2.14 19.97
C VAL A 144 -26.50 -1.15 21.13
N VAL A 145 -27.08 0.04 20.94
CA VAL A 145 -26.95 1.15 21.89
C VAL A 145 -27.89 1.01 23.08
N LYS A 146 -29.20 0.83 22.82
CA LYS A 146 -30.23 0.88 23.88
C LYS A 146 -30.41 -0.43 24.60
N GLU A 147 -30.29 -1.57 23.88
CA GLU A 147 -30.51 -2.89 24.47
C GLU A 147 -29.22 -3.48 25.06
N LYS A 148 -28.06 -3.25 24.40
CA LYS A 148 -26.77 -3.82 24.82
C LYS A 148 -25.88 -2.83 25.55
N GLY A 149 -26.13 -1.52 25.44
CA GLY A 149 -25.29 -0.49 26.05
C GLY A 149 -23.89 -0.41 25.45
N MET A 150 -23.70 -0.94 24.23
CA MET A 150 -22.43 -0.91 23.51
C MET A 150 -22.30 0.38 22.70
N LYS A 151 -21.06 0.81 22.48
CA LYS A 151 -20.76 1.90 21.56
C LYS A 151 -20.92 1.46 20.11
N VAL A 152 -21.08 2.41 19.21
CA VAL A 152 -21.19 2.15 17.77
C VAL A 152 -20.23 3.04 16.98
N ALA A 153 -19.52 2.43 16.02
CA ALA A 153 -18.79 3.13 14.97
C ALA A 153 -19.63 3.11 13.70
N ILE A 154 -19.93 4.25 13.10
CA ILE A 154 -20.82 4.34 11.94
C ILE A 154 -20.03 4.60 10.68
N SER A 155 -20.01 3.61 9.78
CA SER A 155 -19.43 3.73 8.45
C SER A 155 -20.53 4.04 7.44
N LEU A 156 -20.41 5.20 6.77
CA LEU A 156 -21.32 5.62 5.72
C LEU A 156 -20.73 5.20 4.37
N ASP A 157 -21.31 4.17 3.76
CA ASP A 157 -20.83 3.64 2.48
C ASP A 157 -21.36 4.49 1.31
N MET A 158 -20.47 5.27 0.72
CA MET A 158 -20.75 6.24 -0.33
C MET A 158 -20.87 5.62 -1.73
N THR A 159 -20.87 4.30 -1.85
CA THR A 159 -21.03 3.64 -3.14
C THR A 159 -22.50 3.68 -3.61
N ARG A 160 -22.68 3.63 -4.93
CA ARG A 160 -23.99 3.50 -5.58
C ARG A 160 -24.09 2.13 -6.25
N ARG A 161 -25.22 1.80 -6.85
CA ARG A 161 -25.40 0.55 -7.61
C ARG A 161 -25.68 0.82 -9.08
N LYS A 162 -25.35 -0.14 -9.92
CA LYS A 162 -25.68 -0.08 -11.35
C LYS A 162 -27.18 0.11 -11.57
N GLY A 163 -27.52 1.05 -12.44
CA GLY A 163 -28.92 1.42 -12.72
C GLY A 163 -29.52 2.39 -11.70
N ASP A 164 -28.72 2.93 -10.79
CA ASP A 164 -29.12 3.99 -9.88
C ASP A 164 -29.59 5.24 -10.65
N THR A 165 -30.64 5.88 -10.13
CA THR A 165 -31.17 7.13 -10.70
C THR A 165 -30.76 8.39 -9.94
N VAL A 166 -30.15 8.24 -8.77
CA VAL A 166 -29.68 9.38 -7.95
C VAL A 166 -28.39 9.94 -8.51
N ILE A 167 -27.45 9.05 -8.90
CA ILE A 167 -26.17 9.41 -9.51
C ILE A 167 -26.11 8.81 -10.92
N PRO A 168 -26.04 9.65 -11.98
CA PRO A 168 -25.85 9.18 -13.35
C PRO A 168 -24.52 8.45 -13.54
N GLU A 169 -24.46 7.47 -14.43
CA GLU A 169 -23.23 6.75 -14.75
C GLU A 169 -22.10 7.63 -15.32
N THR A 170 -22.40 8.83 -15.80
CA THR A 170 -21.41 9.85 -16.19
C THR A 170 -20.57 10.37 -15.03
N GLU A 171 -21.09 10.26 -13.82
CA GLU A 171 -20.46 10.74 -12.59
C GLU A 171 -19.70 9.63 -11.84
N ILE A 172 -19.62 8.43 -12.42
CA ILE A 172 -18.93 7.27 -11.86
C ILE A 172 -17.50 7.20 -12.42
N MET A 173 -16.56 6.79 -11.59
CA MET A 173 -15.17 6.55 -11.98
C MET A 173 -15.09 5.57 -13.15
N ARG A 174 -14.05 5.73 -13.98
CA ARG A 174 -13.77 4.84 -15.11
C ARG A 174 -12.33 4.37 -15.09
N ASP A 175 -12.12 3.16 -15.61
CA ASP A 175 -10.79 2.65 -15.91
C ASP A 175 -10.20 3.31 -17.18
N PRO A 176 -8.93 3.05 -17.55
CA PRO A 176 -8.32 3.60 -18.77
C PRO A 176 -9.02 3.20 -20.08
N ALA A 177 -9.74 2.08 -20.10
CA ALA A 177 -10.52 1.63 -21.25
C ALA A 177 -11.93 2.26 -21.32
N GLY A 178 -12.29 3.09 -20.33
CA GLY A 178 -13.59 3.75 -20.24
C GLY A 178 -14.69 2.90 -19.60
N ASN A 179 -14.38 1.73 -19.05
CA ASN A 179 -15.34 0.92 -18.30
C ASN A 179 -15.64 1.55 -16.95
N LEU A 180 -16.87 1.37 -16.46
CA LEU A 180 -17.27 1.84 -15.14
C LEU A 180 -16.46 1.15 -14.03
N CYS A 181 -16.12 1.91 -13.00
CA CYS A 181 -15.65 1.36 -11.73
C CYS A 181 -16.81 0.64 -11.04
N ILE A 182 -16.91 -0.66 -11.25
CA ILE A 182 -18.01 -1.50 -10.79
C ILE A 182 -17.48 -2.82 -10.26
N GLY A 183 -18.05 -3.29 -9.14
CA GLY A 183 -17.65 -4.55 -8.52
C GLY A 183 -18.19 -4.67 -7.11
N GLY A 184 -17.38 -5.25 -6.23
CA GLY A 184 -17.67 -5.47 -4.81
C GLY A 184 -17.92 -6.93 -4.47
N SER A 185 -17.63 -7.26 -3.21
CA SER A 185 -17.59 -8.64 -2.71
C SER A 185 -18.95 -9.34 -2.67
N GLU A 186 -20.06 -8.58 -2.61
CA GLU A 186 -21.38 -9.12 -2.29
C GLU A 186 -22.26 -9.32 -3.52
N THR A 187 -22.42 -8.29 -4.34
CA THR A 187 -23.39 -8.28 -5.45
C THR A 187 -22.74 -8.00 -6.79
N GLY A 188 -21.48 -7.56 -6.82
CA GLY A 188 -20.75 -7.26 -8.05
C GLY A 188 -21.26 -6.03 -8.80
N ASP A 189 -22.15 -5.21 -8.23
CA ASP A 189 -22.79 -4.08 -8.91
C ASP A 189 -22.60 -2.73 -8.18
N ARG A 190 -21.74 -2.66 -7.17
CA ARG A 190 -21.39 -1.41 -6.48
C ARG A 190 -20.51 -0.56 -7.37
N MET A 191 -20.73 0.75 -7.36
CA MET A 191 -20.02 1.72 -8.18
C MET A 191 -19.45 2.83 -7.31
N GLN A 192 -18.21 3.24 -7.59
CA GLN A 192 -17.58 4.37 -6.93
C GLN A 192 -17.80 5.65 -7.75
N ILE A 193 -18.25 6.72 -7.08
CA ILE A 193 -18.40 8.05 -7.68
C ILE A 193 -17.04 8.64 -8.02
N SER A 194 -16.96 9.43 -9.09
CA SER A 194 -15.76 10.21 -9.39
C SER A 194 -15.56 11.30 -8.33
N PHE A 195 -14.39 11.33 -7.70
CA PHE A 195 -14.02 12.38 -6.75
C PHE A 195 -13.87 13.76 -7.41
N ASN A 196 -13.80 13.78 -8.74
CA ASN A 196 -13.72 14.99 -9.56
C ASN A 196 -15.07 15.42 -10.16
N SER A 197 -16.15 14.70 -9.84
CA SER A 197 -17.51 15.10 -10.21
C SER A 197 -18.11 16.00 -9.13
N ALA A 198 -18.25 17.28 -9.41
CA ALA A 198 -18.92 18.22 -8.49
C ALA A 198 -20.33 17.75 -8.14
N THR A 199 -21.10 17.27 -9.14
CA THR A 199 -22.47 16.77 -8.94
C THR A 199 -22.53 15.58 -7.99
N ALA A 200 -21.65 14.58 -8.17
CA ALA A 200 -21.65 13.40 -7.34
C ALA A 200 -21.15 13.71 -5.92
N VAL A 201 -20.08 14.50 -5.81
CA VAL A 201 -19.50 14.90 -4.52
C VAL A 201 -20.48 15.76 -3.71
N ASP A 202 -21.19 16.73 -4.33
CA ASP A 202 -22.21 17.54 -3.63
C ASP A 202 -23.33 16.67 -3.05
N LYS A 203 -23.81 15.68 -3.80
CA LYS A 203 -24.83 14.74 -3.31
C LYS A 203 -24.29 13.81 -2.24
N CYS A 204 -23.05 13.36 -2.38
CA CYS A 204 -22.35 12.57 -1.37
C CYS A 204 -22.25 13.31 -0.04
N VAL A 205 -21.82 14.58 -0.07
CA VAL A 205 -21.74 15.46 1.10
C VAL A 205 -23.13 15.70 1.71
N ALA A 206 -24.17 15.89 0.90
CA ALA A 206 -25.54 16.06 1.39
C ALA A 206 -26.06 14.81 2.13
N PHE A 207 -25.82 13.63 1.58
CA PHE A 207 -26.15 12.36 2.25
C PHE A 207 -25.36 12.20 3.56
N TYR A 208 -24.04 12.44 3.52
CA TYR A 208 -23.19 12.36 4.70
C TYR A 208 -23.73 13.24 5.84
N LYS A 209 -23.98 14.51 5.52
CA LYS A 209 -24.45 15.50 6.47
C LYS A 209 -25.81 15.14 7.08
N ASP A 210 -26.75 14.64 6.27
CA ASP A 210 -28.06 14.19 6.74
C ASP A 210 -27.95 12.98 7.67
N ALA A 211 -27.15 11.99 7.28
CA ALA A 211 -26.92 10.79 8.09
C ALA A 211 -26.24 11.10 9.43
N VAL A 212 -25.17 11.91 9.42
CA VAL A 212 -24.51 12.36 10.65
C VAL A 212 -25.49 13.05 11.58
N LYS A 213 -26.27 14.01 11.05
CA LYS A 213 -27.28 14.70 11.84
C LYS A 213 -28.31 13.74 12.46
N HIS A 214 -28.84 12.81 11.66
CA HIS A 214 -29.83 11.84 12.12
C HIS A 214 -29.32 10.98 13.28
N TYR A 215 -28.07 10.48 13.17
CA TYR A 215 -27.52 9.58 14.17
C TYR A 215 -26.94 10.30 15.38
N ASP A 216 -26.37 11.49 15.21
CA ASP A 216 -25.88 12.31 16.31
C ASP A 216 -27.02 12.77 17.23
N GLU A 217 -28.13 13.27 16.66
CA GLU A 217 -29.35 13.64 17.40
C GLU A 217 -29.96 12.43 18.16
N ARG A 218 -29.79 11.20 17.65
CA ARG A 218 -30.43 10.00 18.19
C ARG A 218 -29.57 9.27 19.24
N TYR A 219 -28.25 9.26 19.07
CA TYR A 219 -27.36 8.42 19.87
C TYR A 219 -26.23 9.19 20.56
N GLY A 220 -25.90 10.41 20.10
CA GLY A 220 -24.92 11.29 20.74
C GLY A 220 -23.61 10.59 21.06
N ASP A 221 -23.19 10.65 22.31
CA ASP A 221 -21.95 10.10 22.83
C ASP A 221 -21.82 8.58 22.72
N MET A 222 -22.87 7.87 22.32
CA MET A 222 -22.79 6.44 22.03
C MET A 222 -22.15 6.16 20.67
N VAL A 223 -22.08 7.15 19.78
CA VAL A 223 -21.33 7.07 18.52
C VAL A 223 -19.86 7.40 18.76
N LEU A 224 -18.98 6.47 18.42
CA LEU A 224 -17.53 6.66 18.56
C LEU A 224 -16.99 7.64 17.51
N PHE A 225 -17.40 7.46 16.27
CA PHE A 225 -17.02 8.28 15.12
C PHE A 225 -17.90 7.98 13.90
N TYR A 226 -17.91 8.90 12.95
CA TYR A 226 -18.43 8.70 11.60
C TYR A 226 -17.28 8.52 10.61
N LEU A 227 -17.43 7.59 9.67
CA LEU A 227 -16.41 7.18 8.71
C LEU A 227 -17.01 7.10 7.30
N PRO A 228 -16.58 7.96 6.34
CA PRO A 228 -16.98 7.82 4.95
C PRO A 228 -16.21 6.68 4.27
N ALA A 229 -16.92 5.78 3.61
CA ALA A 229 -16.36 4.63 2.93
C ALA A 229 -16.65 4.68 1.42
N PHE A 230 -15.64 4.57 0.58
CA PHE A 230 -15.76 4.69 -0.87
C PHE A 230 -15.34 3.43 -1.61
N SER A 231 -14.36 2.69 -1.09
CA SER A 231 -13.79 1.53 -1.78
C SER A 231 -14.68 0.30 -1.73
N GLN A 232 -14.31 -0.72 -2.48
CA GLN A 232 -14.99 -2.02 -2.48
C GLN A 232 -14.94 -2.74 -1.13
N TYR A 233 -13.97 -2.39 -0.30
CA TYR A 233 -13.78 -2.96 1.03
C TYR A 233 -14.27 -2.04 2.14
N ALA A 234 -14.98 -0.97 1.77
CA ALA A 234 -15.53 0.04 2.68
C ALA A 234 -14.48 0.89 3.40
N GLU A 235 -13.45 1.31 2.66
CA GLU A 235 -12.39 2.23 3.08
C GLU A 235 -12.55 3.60 2.42
N THR A 236 -11.90 4.63 3.00
CA THR A 236 -11.93 6.02 2.53
C THR A 236 -10.86 6.24 1.46
N GLU A 237 -10.95 5.53 0.33
CA GLU A 237 -9.92 5.53 -0.69
C GLU A 237 -10.45 5.23 -2.10
N TYR A 238 -9.56 5.27 -3.10
CA TYR A 238 -9.90 4.80 -4.44
C TYR A 238 -10.08 3.29 -4.46
N TRP A 239 -10.95 2.84 -5.36
CA TRP A 239 -11.16 1.43 -5.64
C TRP A 239 -9.85 0.78 -6.13
N CYS A 240 -9.37 -0.26 -5.44
CA CYS A 240 -8.05 -0.84 -5.69
C CYS A 240 -8.07 -2.07 -6.63
N ALA A 241 -9.24 -2.52 -7.10
CA ALA A 241 -9.32 -3.62 -8.07
C ALA A 241 -8.82 -3.24 -9.48
N GLY A 242 -8.51 -1.97 -9.71
CA GLY A 242 -7.98 -1.43 -10.93
C GLY A 242 -7.44 -0.02 -10.70
N GLU A 243 -6.91 0.59 -11.74
CA GLU A 243 -6.51 1.99 -11.68
C GLU A 243 -7.66 2.89 -12.13
N TYR A 244 -8.10 3.76 -11.25
CA TYR A 244 -9.16 4.75 -11.42
C TYR A 244 -8.66 6.11 -10.92
N ASP A 245 -9.20 7.25 -11.28
CA ASP A 245 -10.34 7.56 -12.10
C ASP A 245 -9.90 8.14 -13.46
N TYR A 246 -10.33 7.57 -14.57
CA TYR A 246 -10.09 8.08 -15.93
C TYR A 246 -11.37 8.63 -16.58
N SER A 247 -12.35 9.03 -15.78
CA SER A 247 -13.57 9.70 -16.25
C SER A 247 -13.26 11.07 -16.90
N ASP A 248 -14.18 11.60 -17.68
CA ASP A 248 -14.02 12.93 -18.29
C ASP A 248 -13.89 14.04 -17.22
N ASN A 249 -14.55 13.89 -16.07
CA ASN A 249 -14.40 14.79 -14.92
C ASN A 249 -12.96 14.77 -14.41
N ALA A 250 -12.39 13.60 -14.20
CA ALA A 250 -11.02 13.45 -13.71
C ALA A 250 -9.97 13.92 -14.75
N LYS A 251 -10.17 13.65 -16.03
CA LYS A 251 -9.29 14.16 -17.10
C LYS A 251 -9.28 15.68 -17.14
N THR A 252 -10.42 16.31 -17.00
CA THR A 252 -10.54 17.77 -16.98
C THR A 252 -9.82 18.33 -15.75
N ALA A 253 -10.10 17.80 -14.57
CA ALA A 253 -9.47 18.22 -13.31
C ALA A 253 -7.95 17.98 -13.31
N PHE A 254 -7.47 16.92 -13.96
CA PHE A 254 -6.03 16.67 -14.10
C PHE A 254 -5.34 17.71 -14.97
N ARG A 255 -5.96 18.14 -16.06
CA ARG A 255 -5.44 19.24 -16.91
C ARG A 255 -5.35 20.54 -16.14
N ASP A 256 -6.36 20.86 -15.31
CA ASP A 256 -6.35 22.03 -14.44
C ASP A 256 -5.23 21.90 -13.38
N PHE A 257 -5.08 20.75 -12.75
CA PHE A 257 -3.99 20.47 -11.82
C PHE A 257 -2.61 20.70 -12.46
N LEU A 258 -2.40 20.22 -13.69
CA LEU A 258 -1.14 20.43 -14.41
C LEU A 258 -0.93 21.91 -14.76
N LYS A 259 -1.99 22.62 -15.11
CA LYS A 259 -1.94 24.06 -15.37
C LYS A 259 -1.60 24.85 -14.13
N ASP A 260 -2.18 24.51 -12.99
CA ASP A 260 -1.87 25.14 -11.71
C ASP A 260 -0.43 24.86 -11.28
N THR A 261 0.07 23.64 -11.55
CA THR A 261 1.42 23.20 -11.18
C THR A 261 2.51 23.85 -12.03
N TYR A 262 2.30 23.95 -13.34
CA TYR A 262 3.34 24.38 -14.29
C TYR A 262 3.11 25.78 -14.87
N GLY A 263 1.91 26.33 -14.78
CA GLY A 263 1.54 27.63 -15.33
C GLY A 263 1.44 27.66 -16.85
N THR A 264 2.38 27.04 -17.58
CA THR A 264 2.40 27.00 -19.04
C THR A 264 2.66 25.60 -19.58
N VAL A 265 2.18 25.32 -20.80
CA VAL A 265 2.39 24.03 -21.45
C VAL A 265 3.86 23.82 -21.84
N GLU A 266 4.61 24.88 -22.08
CA GLU A 266 6.06 24.82 -22.35
C GLU A 266 6.83 24.37 -21.11
N ALA A 267 6.45 24.85 -19.91
CA ALA A 267 7.03 24.41 -18.65
C ALA A 267 6.72 22.95 -18.36
N LEU A 268 5.47 22.50 -18.60
CA LEU A 268 5.10 21.09 -18.53
C LEU A 268 5.94 20.24 -19.48
N ASN A 269 6.05 20.65 -20.76
CA ASN A 269 6.82 19.93 -21.76
C ASN A 269 8.32 19.83 -21.39
N ALA A 270 8.89 20.92 -20.87
CA ALA A 270 10.28 20.92 -20.40
C ALA A 270 10.51 19.97 -19.22
N ALA A 271 9.56 19.90 -18.30
CA ALA A 271 9.64 19.04 -17.11
C ALA A 271 9.49 17.54 -17.45
N LEU A 272 8.61 17.20 -18.41
CA LEU A 272 8.27 15.82 -18.73
C LEU A 272 8.90 15.30 -20.03
N GLY A 273 9.59 16.16 -20.80
CA GLY A 273 10.14 15.78 -22.11
C GLY A 273 9.04 15.53 -23.18
N THR A 274 7.91 16.22 -23.07
CA THR A 274 6.75 16.08 -23.97
C THR A 274 6.68 17.23 -24.97
N ALA A 275 5.70 17.21 -25.89
CA ALA A 275 5.52 18.22 -26.93
C ALA A 275 4.04 18.62 -27.10
N TYR A 276 3.30 18.76 -26.01
CA TYR A 276 1.91 19.22 -26.04
C TYR A 276 1.81 20.66 -26.55
N THR A 277 0.76 20.96 -27.29
CA THR A 277 0.49 22.31 -27.79
C THR A 277 -0.44 23.11 -26.89
N SER A 278 -1.20 22.43 -26.03
CA SER A 278 -2.07 23.02 -25.01
C SER A 278 -2.32 21.99 -23.90
N PHE A 279 -2.76 22.42 -22.74
CA PHE A 279 -3.21 21.52 -21.66
C PHE A 279 -4.41 20.68 -22.06
N ASP A 280 -5.29 21.17 -22.94
CA ASP A 280 -6.47 20.42 -23.40
C ASP A 280 -6.12 19.12 -24.14
N GLY A 281 -4.94 19.05 -24.75
CA GLY A 281 -4.43 17.87 -25.42
C GLY A 281 -3.74 16.87 -24.50
N VAL A 282 -3.62 17.16 -23.21
CA VAL A 282 -2.96 16.24 -22.26
C VAL A 282 -3.94 15.14 -21.85
N GLU A 283 -3.54 13.89 -22.03
CA GLU A 283 -4.26 12.73 -21.51
C GLU A 283 -3.51 12.19 -20.28
N PRO A 284 -4.22 11.57 -19.32
CA PRO A 284 -3.58 10.86 -18.22
C PRO A 284 -2.57 9.82 -18.71
N PRO A 285 -1.52 9.51 -17.93
CA PRO A 285 -0.57 8.46 -18.27
C PRO A 285 -1.26 7.10 -18.37
N SER A 286 -0.60 6.15 -19.04
CA SER A 286 -1.06 4.77 -19.06
C SER A 286 -1.10 4.20 -17.63
N ALA A 287 -2.05 3.33 -17.36
CA ALA A 287 -2.14 2.65 -16.06
C ALA A 287 -0.82 1.95 -15.70
N GLY A 288 -0.46 2.04 -14.42
CA GLY A 288 0.78 1.46 -13.89
C GLY A 288 2.04 2.25 -14.21
N SER A 289 1.94 3.44 -14.83
CA SER A 289 3.10 4.31 -15.08
C SER A 289 3.74 4.73 -13.75
N SER A 290 5.05 4.53 -13.63
CA SER A 290 5.85 4.91 -12.45
C SER A 290 6.90 5.98 -12.76
N ASP A 291 6.87 6.54 -13.98
CA ASP A 291 7.70 7.67 -14.38
C ASP A 291 7.20 8.99 -13.76
N GLY A 292 7.87 10.10 -14.08
CA GLY A 292 7.50 11.41 -13.54
C GLY A 292 6.06 11.81 -13.86
N PHE A 293 5.52 11.40 -15.01
CA PHE A 293 4.13 11.67 -15.38
C PHE A 293 3.14 10.81 -14.58
N GLY A 294 3.47 9.52 -14.37
CA GLY A 294 2.71 8.64 -13.48
C GLY A 294 2.68 9.15 -12.04
N GLN A 295 3.80 9.66 -11.53
CA GLN A 295 3.86 10.25 -10.19
C GLN A 295 2.97 11.49 -10.06
N LEU A 296 2.92 12.37 -11.08
CA LEU A 296 1.99 13.50 -11.11
C LEU A 296 0.53 13.05 -11.12
N TRP A 297 0.23 11.97 -11.85
CA TRP A 297 -1.10 11.37 -11.85
C TRP A 297 -1.52 10.85 -10.48
N TYR A 298 -0.64 10.15 -9.77
CA TYR A 298 -0.91 9.70 -8.41
C TYR A 298 -1.04 10.86 -7.42
N SER A 299 -0.20 11.90 -7.55
CA SER A 299 -0.30 13.10 -6.72
C SER A 299 -1.62 13.85 -6.95
N PHE A 300 -2.07 13.96 -8.20
CA PHE A 300 -3.39 14.51 -8.53
C PHE A 300 -4.53 13.71 -7.89
N ARG A 301 -4.47 12.38 -8.00
CA ARG A 301 -5.50 11.50 -7.41
C ARG A 301 -5.53 11.61 -5.88
N HIS A 302 -4.37 11.68 -5.24
CA HIS A 302 -4.26 11.96 -3.81
C HIS A 302 -4.93 13.29 -3.43
N LYS A 303 -4.64 14.36 -4.15
CA LYS A 303 -5.26 15.68 -3.93
C LYS A 303 -6.78 15.64 -4.13
N SER A 304 -7.27 14.89 -5.12
CA SER A 304 -8.71 14.72 -5.34
C SER A 304 -9.38 14.01 -4.16
N LEU A 305 -8.78 12.95 -3.65
CA LEU A 305 -9.25 12.24 -2.45
C LEU A 305 -9.25 13.16 -1.23
N LYS A 306 -8.13 13.89 -0.99
CA LYS A 306 -8.04 14.87 0.11
C LYS A 306 -9.16 15.89 0.05
N THR A 307 -9.42 16.46 -1.13
CA THR A 307 -10.50 17.45 -1.30
C THR A 307 -11.86 16.90 -0.87
N VAL A 308 -12.17 15.63 -1.17
CA VAL A 308 -13.43 15.02 -0.75
C VAL A 308 -13.45 14.77 0.76
N ILE A 309 -12.35 14.28 1.33
CA ILE A 309 -12.23 14.06 2.78
C ILE A 309 -12.45 15.38 3.53
N ASP A 310 -11.75 16.46 3.14
CA ASP A 310 -11.88 17.77 3.78
C ASP A 310 -13.33 18.30 3.72
N ARG A 311 -14.00 18.13 2.58
CA ARG A 311 -15.41 18.54 2.43
C ARG A 311 -16.35 17.76 3.34
N LEU A 312 -16.10 16.48 3.57
CA LEU A 312 -16.90 15.66 4.48
C LEU A 312 -16.62 16.00 5.94
N ALA A 313 -15.36 16.25 6.32
CA ALA A 313 -14.99 16.71 7.64
C ALA A 313 -15.68 18.05 7.97
N MET A 314 -15.57 19.04 7.08
CA MET A 314 -16.26 20.34 7.22
C MET A 314 -17.79 20.18 7.32
N ALA A 315 -18.37 19.27 6.53
CA ALA A 315 -19.81 19.00 6.58
C ALA A 315 -20.25 18.36 7.90
N GLN A 316 -19.40 17.57 8.53
CA GLN A 316 -19.64 17.06 9.87
C GLN A 316 -19.56 18.16 10.92
N GLU A 317 -18.55 19.02 10.90
CA GLU A 317 -18.39 20.17 11.81
C GLU A 317 -19.59 21.12 11.76
N GLU A 318 -20.25 21.26 10.60
CA GLU A 318 -21.49 22.05 10.49
C GLU A 318 -22.69 21.44 11.24
N VAL A 319 -22.61 20.16 11.61
CA VAL A 319 -23.71 19.41 12.24
C VAL A 319 -23.44 19.13 13.70
N THR A 320 -22.22 18.68 14.02
CA THR A 320 -21.81 18.28 15.36
C THR A 320 -20.33 18.57 15.59
N ASP A 321 -20.01 19.04 16.80
CA ASP A 321 -18.65 19.21 17.31
C ASP A 321 -18.31 18.18 18.41
N ASN A 322 -19.22 17.25 18.69
CA ASN A 322 -19.09 16.29 19.77
C ASN A 322 -18.64 14.91 19.31
N THR A 323 -18.83 14.58 18.02
CA THR A 323 -18.53 13.25 17.48
C THR A 323 -17.38 13.31 16.50
N LYS A 324 -16.45 12.38 16.61
CA LYS A 324 -15.21 12.35 15.84
C LYS A 324 -15.43 12.02 14.37
N PHE A 325 -14.63 12.64 13.50
CA PHE A 325 -14.50 12.29 12.10
C PHE A 325 -13.36 11.30 11.90
N ALA A 326 -13.65 10.16 11.30
CA ALA A 326 -12.67 9.10 11.04
C ALA A 326 -12.46 8.87 9.54
N ILE A 327 -11.25 8.45 9.15
CA ILE A 327 -11.01 7.84 7.85
C ILE A 327 -10.40 6.45 8.05
N GLN A 328 -10.78 5.51 7.20
CA GLN A 328 -10.17 4.18 7.12
C GLN A 328 -9.47 4.04 5.79
N LEU A 329 -8.20 3.73 5.82
CA LEU A 329 -7.38 3.48 4.64
C LEU A 329 -6.85 2.05 4.69
N GLY A 330 -6.70 1.42 3.54
CA GLY A 330 -5.88 0.22 3.42
C GLY A 330 -4.41 0.53 3.72
N CYS A 331 -3.52 -0.44 3.58
CA CYS A 331 -2.11 -0.25 3.84
C CYS A 331 -1.55 0.99 3.12
N VAL A 332 -0.95 1.94 3.88
CA VAL A 332 -0.48 3.23 3.36
C VAL A 332 0.96 3.20 2.85
N TYR A 333 1.66 2.09 2.98
CA TYR A 333 3.07 1.93 2.63
C TYR A 333 3.34 0.81 1.62
N ASP A 334 2.33 0.11 1.16
CA ASP A 334 2.46 -0.98 0.18
C ASP A 334 2.51 -0.48 -1.28
N THR A 335 2.69 -1.40 -2.22
CA THR A 335 2.73 -1.10 -3.66
C THR A 335 1.41 -0.57 -4.22
N ALA A 336 0.31 -0.71 -3.50
CA ALA A 336 -1.00 -0.24 -3.90
C ALA A 336 -1.37 1.13 -3.29
N SER A 337 -0.58 1.66 -2.35
CA SER A 337 -0.86 2.95 -1.69
C SER A 337 -1.01 4.11 -2.69
N ALA A 338 -0.19 4.15 -3.76
CA ALA A 338 -0.34 5.14 -4.83
C ALA A 338 -1.65 4.94 -5.62
N LEU A 339 -2.07 3.69 -5.90
CA LEU A 339 -3.34 3.39 -6.56
C LEU A 339 -4.54 3.80 -5.72
N ARG A 340 -4.46 3.60 -4.41
CA ARG A 340 -5.51 3.99 -3.46
C ARG A 340 -5.55 5.50 -3.22
N GLY A 341 -4.49 6.23 -3.58
CA GLY A 341 -4.33 7.65 -3.28
C GLY A 341 -3.92 7.90 -1.82
N THR A 342 -3.37 6.90 -1.13
CA THR A 342 -3.16 6.90 0.33
C THR A 342 -1.70 7.06 0.76
N PHE A 343 -0.75 7.10 -0.18
CA PHE A 343 0.69 7.22 0.10
C PHE A 343 1.08 8.48 0.90
N GLY A 344 0.29 9.56 0.79
CA GLY A 344 0.44 10.82 1.54
C GLY A 344 -0.56 10.92 2.69
N PHE A 345 -0.82 9.83 3.43
CA PHE A 345 -1.89 9.74 4.43
C PHE A 345 -1.84 10.83 5.50
N THR A 346 -0.68 11.39 5.81
CA THR A 346 -0.55 12.49 6.78
C THR A 346 -1.30 13.74 6.33
N GLU A 347 -1.27 14.07 5.03
CA GLU A 347 -2.05 15.18 4.47
C GLU A 347 -3.55 14.87 4.50
N LEU A 348 -3.94 13.61 4.29
CA LEU A 348 -5.36 13.20 4.38
C LEU A 348 -5.92 13.37 5.79
N CYS A 349 -5.04 13.36 6.80
CA CYS A 349 -5.42 13.43 8.21
C CYS A 349 -5.48 14.86 8.79
N GLU A 350 -5.27 15.92 8.01
CA GLU A 350 -5.27 17.30 8.53
C GLU A 350 -6.56 17.71 9.27
N ASN A 351 -7.71 17.18 8.85
CA ASN A 351 -9.03 17.45 9.43
C ASN A 351 -9.68 16.16 9.96
N VAL A 352 -8.90 15.25 10.55
CA VAL A 352 -9.32 13.92 10.98
C VAL A 352 -9.03 13.74 12.46
N ASP A 353 -9.98 13.19 13.21
CA ASP A 353 -9.82 12.88 14.63
C ASP A 353 -9.37 11.44 14.87
N VAL A 354 -9.75 10.52 13.97
CA VAL A 354 -9.43 9.08 14.08
C VAL A 354 -8.89 8.58 12.74
N PHE A 355 -7.65 8.11 12.76
CA PHE A 355 -7.04 7.43 11.62
C PHE A 355 -7.12 5.92 11.81
N TRP A 356 -7.76 5.25 10.87
CA TRP A 356 -7.92 3.81 10.86
C TRP A 356 -7.14 3.21 9.68
N MET A 357 -6.18 2.34 9.97
CA MET A 357 -5.48 1.55 8.95
C MET A 357 -6.05 0.13 8.91
N ASP A 358 -6.17 -0.44 7.72
CA ASP A 358 -6.58 -1.81 7.48
C ASP A 358 -5.41 -2.58 6.89
N ASP A 359 -4.71 -3.28 7.75
CA ASP A 359 -3.60 -4.17 7.37
C ASP A 359 -4.02 -5.62 7.55
N GLY A 360 -3.79 -6.44 6.55
CA GLY A 360 -4.04 -7.87 6.64
C GLY A 360 -3.22 -8.55 7.76
N PRO A 361 -3.68 -9.68 8.30
CA PRO A 361 -3.05 -10.34 9.45
C PRO A 361 -1.62 -10.83 9.19
N LEU A 362 -1.20 -10.93 7.93
CA LEU A 362 0.16 -11.30 7.55
C LEU A 362 1.12 -10.10 7.45
N SER A 363 0.61 -8.87 7.64
CA SER A 363 1.41 -7.65 7.65
C SER A 363 2.22 -7.52 8.94
N ASN A 364 3.29 -6.74 8.90
CA ASN A 364 4.06 -6.44 10.09
C ASN A 364 3.42 -5.30 10.89
N HIS A 365 2.52 -5.63 11.82
CA HIS A 365 1.79 -4.63 12.61
C HIS A 365 2.68 -3.78 13.52
N HIS A 366 3.83 -4.27 13.96
CA HIS A 366 4.79 -3.41 14.66
C HIS A 366 5.26 -2.27 13.76
N PHE A 367 5.67 -2.58 12.51
CA PHE A 367 6.07 -1.58 11.54
C PHE A 367 4.92 -0.62 11.21
N SER A 368 3.76 -1.18 10.91
CA SER A 368 2.57 -0.39 10.54
C SER A 368 2.20 0.62 11.60
N MET A 369 2.13 0.17 12.85
CA MET A 369 1.74 1.03 13.96
C MET A 369 2.81 2.05 14.34
N ASP A 370 4.08 1.67 14.33
CA ASP A 370 5.18 2.61 14.56
C ASP A 370 5.25 3.65 13.44
N TYR A 371 4.97 3.24 12.17
CA TYR A 371 4.91 4.16 11.03
C TYR A 371 3.82 5.21 11.19
N VAL A 372 2.59 4.77 11.43
CA VAL A 372 1.45 5.67 11.60
C VAL A 372 1.66 6.60 12.81
N ARG A 373 2.08 6.04 13.93
CA ARG A 373 2.32 6.80 15.16
C ARG A 373 3.47 7.80 15.03
N SER A 374 4.49 7.50 14.22
CA SER A 374 5.60 8.42 13.96
C SER A 374 5.22 9.61 13.08
N CYS A 375 4.22 9.44 12.21
CA CYS A 375 3.87 10.41 11.19
C CYS A 375 2.65 11.28 11.54
N LEU A 376 1.79 10.83 12.45
CA LEU A 376 0.59 11.56 12.86
C LEU A 376 0.78 12.26 14.20
N PRO A 377 0.14 13.44 14.40
CA PRO A 377 0.16 14.11 15.68
C PRO A 377 -0.62 13.33 16.75
N ASP A 378 -0.23 13.49 18.02
CA ASP A 378 -0.84 12.80 19.18
C ASP A 378 -2.34 13.13 19.38
N THR A 379 -2.84 14.16 18.70
CA THR A 379 -4.26 14.54 18.73
C THR A 379 -5.13 13.62 17.89
N ILE A 380 -4.54 12.84 16.98
CA ILE A 380 -5.26 11.87 16.16
C ILE A 380 -5.24 10.52 16.86
N GLU A 381 -6.41 9.99 17.16
CA GLU A 381 -6.53 8.65 17.73
C GLU A 381 -6.31 7.58 16.64
N LEU A 382 -5.66 6.49 17.04
CA LEU A 382 -5.31 5.43 16.13
C LEU A 382 -6.31 4.27 16.20
N ALA A 383 -6.68 3.78 15.03
CA ALA A 383 -7.47 2.58 14.86
C ALA A 383 -6.76 1.60 13.91
N GLN A 384 -6.90 0.32 14.18
CA GLN A 384 -6.38 -0.75 13.32
C GLN A 384 -7.44 -1.84 13.14
N GLU A 385 -7.58 -2.34 11.92
CA GLU A 385 -8.37 -3.52 11.64
C GLU A 385 -7.48 -4.76 11.56
N ILE A 386 -7.90 -5.80 12.25
CA ILE A 386 -7.39 -7.15 12.05
C ILE A 386 -8.40 -7.84 11.15
N ASP A 387 -8.00 -8.15 9.93
CA ASP A 387 -8.83 -8.85 8.97
C ASP A 387 -9.39 -10.17 9.52
N GLY A 388 -10.48 -10.65 8.94
CA GLY A 388 -11.14 -11.87 9.42
C GLY A 388 -10.29 -13.13 9.24
N PRO A 389 -10.58 -14.21 10.00
CA PRO A 389 -9.82 -15.46 10.02
C PRO A 389 -9.98 -16.31 8.76
N TYR A 390 -10.05 -15.66 7.60
CA TYR A 390 -10.28 -16.32 6.29
C TYR A 390 -9.05 -16.30 5.40
N GLN A 391 -7.99 -15.61 5.81
CA GLN A 391 -6.77 -15.51 5.00
C GLN A 391 -5.92 -16.79 5.14
N ASN A 392 -5.41 -17.29 4.03
CA ASN A 392 -4.51 -18.44 4.02
C ASN A 392 -3.24 -18.12 4.82
N GLY A 393 -2.85 -19.03 5.70
CA GLY A 393 -1.69 -18.89 6.57
C GLY A 393 -1.93 -18.12 7.87
N ALA A 394 -3.12 -17.54 8.07
CA ALA A 394 -3.48 -16.94 9.33
C ALA A 394 -3.85 -18.01 10.37
N THR A 395 -3.29 -17.91 11.56
CA THR A 395 -3.55 -18.83 12.69
C THR A 395 -4.14 -18.07 13.88
N PRO A 396 -4.82 -18.74 14.83
CA PRO A 396 -5.30 -18.09 16.04
C PRO A 396 -4.21 -17.34 16.80
N GLU A 397 -3.00 -17.92 16.88
CA GLU A 397 -1.85 -17.33 17.55
C GLU A 397 -1.40 -16.03 16.87
N LEU A 398 -1.38 -16.00 15.52
CA LEU A 398 -1.05 -14.81 14.75
C LEU A 398 -2.07 -13.69 14.99
N TYR A 399 -3.37 -14.01 15.00
CA TYR A 399 -4.40 -13.02 15.29
C TYR A 399 -4.31 -12.47 16.71
N LEU A 400 -4.00 -13.34 17.68
CA LEU A 400 -3.76 -12.93 19.06
C LEU A 400 -2.58 -11.96 19.12
N GLU A 401 -1.45 -12.33 18.49
CA GLU A 401 -0.25 -11.49 18.42
C GLU A 401 -0.57 -10.12 17.81
N GLN A 402 -1.22 -10.09 16.64
CA GLN A 402 -1.54 -8.82 15.95
C GLN A 402 -2.49 -7.95 16.77
N GLY A 403 -3.51 -8.52 17.38
CA GLY A 403 -4.43 -7.78 18.25
C GLY A 403 -3.75 -7.20 19.49
N MET A 404 -2.81 -7.94 20.10
CA MET A 404 -2.00 -7.46 21.21
C MET A 404 -1.10 -6.30 20.77
N ILE A 405 -0.41 -6.43 19.63
CA ILE A 405 0.47 -5.38 19.09
C ILE A 405 -0.29 -4.08 18.82
N CYS A 406 -1.50 -4.13 18.27
CA CYS A 406 -2.27 -2.94 17.95
C CYS A 406 -2.51 -2.08 19.20
N PHE A 407 -2.99 -2.68 20.29
CA PHE A 407 -3.20 -1.97 21.54
C PHE A 407 -1.88 -1.57 22.22
N GLU A 408 -0.88 -2.45 22.21
CA GLU A 408 0.45 -2.19 22.74
C GLU A 408 1.12 -0.99 22.09
N ARG A 409 0.89 -0.80 20.78
CA ARG A 409 1.44 0.31 19.99
C ARG A 409 0.58 1.56 19.99
N GLY A 410 -0.52 1.58 20.71
CA GLY A 410 -1.25 2.80 21.01
C GLY A 410 -2.56 2.99 20.24
N CYS A 411 -3.17 1.93 19.71
CA CYS A 411 -4.53 2.03 19.19
C CYS A 411 -5.53 2.27 20.32
N THR A 412 -6.39 3.28 20.13
CA THR A 412 -7.62 3.46 20.90
C THR A 412 -8.67 2.44 20.46
N TYR A 413 -8.68 2.13 19.16
CA TYR A 413 -9.67 1.26 18.54
C TYR A 413 -8.97 0.10 17.83
N VAL A 414 -9.35 -1.12 18.15
CA VAL A 414 -8.94 -2.32 17.40
C VAL A 414 -10.20 -3.03 16.91
N SER A 415 -10.25 -3.34 15.63
CA SER A 415 -11.40 -3.99 15.01
C SER A 415 -11.04 -5.40 14.57
N ALA A 416 -11.97 -6.33 14.78
CA ALA A 416 -11.91 -7.66 14.20
C ALA A 416 -13.03 -7.83 13.17
N ALA A 417 -12.65 -8.06 11.90
CA ALA A 417 -13.59 -8.27 10.82
C ALA A 417 -14.04 -9.74 10.76
N ASN A 418 -15.35 -9.96 10.73
CA ASN A 418 -15.94 -11.29 10.71
C ASN A 418 -17.16 -11.37 9.77
N TRP A 419 -17.32 -12.52 9.12
CA TRP A 419 -18.48 -12.78 8.26
C TRP A 419 -19.76 -13.07 9.06
N GLY A 420 -19.66 -13.31 10.35
CA GLY A 420 -20.72 -13.64 11.28
C GLY A 420 -20.24 -14.67 12.30
N ILE A 421 -21.20 -15.31 12.96
CA ILE A 421 -20.92 -16.35 13.97
C ILE A 421 -20.90 -17.73 13.30
N ASP A 422 -19.95 -17.95 12.42
CA ASP A 422 -19.72 -19.20 11.71
C ASP A 422 -18.66 -20.09 12.43
N ASP A 423 -18.23 -21.17 11.77
CA ASP A 423 -17.26 -22.09 12.35
C ASP A 423 -15.86 -21.47 12.47
N HIS A 424 -15.49 -20.55 11.57
CA HIS A 424 -14.24 -19.80 11.69
C HIS A 424 -14.28 -18.91 12.93
N TYR A 425 -15.30 -18.07 13.08
CA TYR A 425 -15.45 -17.23 14.27
C TYR A 425 -15.38 -18.06 15.55
N ARG A 426 -16.08 -19.21 15.60
CA ARG A 426 -16.10 -20.08 16.77
C ARG A 426 -14.73 -20.67 17.11
N ALA A 427 -13.92 -20.97 16.10
CA ALA A 427 -12.55 -21.44 16.30
C ALA A 427 -11.63 -20.38 16.92
N TYR A 428 -11.91 -19.10 16.66
CA TYR A 428 -11.10 -17.96 17.11
C TYR A 428 -11.67 -17.23 18.35
N ARG A 429 -12.78 -17.68 18.91
CA ARG A 429 -13.40 -17.00 20.09
C ARG A 429 -12.46 -16.76 21.24
N HIS A 430 -11.59 -17.73 21.55
CA HIS A 430 -10.63 -17.61 22.64
C HIS A 430 -9.64 -16.47 22.39
N VAL A 431 -9.27 -16.21 21.14
CA VAL A 431 -8.41 -15.08 20.75
C VAL A 431 -9.10 -13.76 21.09
N TRP A 432 -10.35 -13.60 20.67
CA TRP A 432 -11.13 -12.38 20.95
C TRP A 432 -11.31 -12.14 22.44
N GLN A 433 -11.64 -13.19 23.18
CA GLN A 433 -11.79 -13.12 24.64
C GLN A 433 -10.48 -12.77 25.35
N GLU A 434 -9.35 -13.28 24.88
CA GLU A 434 -8.03 -12.97 25.44
C GLU A 434 -7.60 -11.54 25.16
N ILE A 435 -7.78 -11.04 23.94
CA ILE A 435 -7.53 -9.63 23.59
C ILE A 435 -8.40 -8.72 24.48
N ALA A 436 -9.71 -8.97 24.53
CA ALA A 436 -10.65 -8.18 25.29
C ALA A 436 -10.30 -8.18 26.79
N SER A 437 -10.06 -9.34 27.40
CA SER A 437 -9.73 -9.44 28.82
C SER A 437 -8.40 -8.77 29.19
N THR A 438 -7.43 -8.78 28.28
CA THR A 438 -6.13 -8.16 28.49
C THR A 438 -6.21 -6.64 28.42
N TRP A 439 -6.89 -6.10 27.42
CA TRP A 439 -6.84 -4.67 27.11
C TRP A 439 -8.04 -3.86 27.59
N LEU A 440 -9.20 -4.48 27.78
CA LEU A 440 -10.41 -3.84 28.31
C LEU A 440 -10.62 -4.14 29.80
N GLY A 441 -9.74 -4.92 30.42
CA GLY A 441 -9.76 -5.23 31.84
C GLY A 441 -9.37 -4.04 32.71
N GLU A 442 -9.44 -4.22 34.04
CA GLU A 442 -9.13 -3.16 35.03
C GLU A 442 -7.67 -2.67 35.01
N ASN A 443 -6.72 -3.52 34.59
CA ASN A 443 -5.29 -3.23 34.59
C ASN A 443 -4.64 -3.60 33.24
N PRO A 444 -4.94 -2.87 32.16
CA PRO A 444 -4.34 -3.16 30.87
C PRO A 444 -2.83 -2.92 30.88
N PRO A 445 -2.08 -3.60 30.01
CA PRO A 445 -0.65 -3.35 29.83
C PRO A 445 -0.37 -1.88 29.46
N ALA A 446 0.85 -1.43 29.71
CA ALA A 446 1.28 -0.11 29.28
C ALA A 446 1.54 -0.08 27.77
N VAL A 447 1.22 1.05 27.16
CA VAL A 447 1.56 1.31 25.75
C VAL A 447 3.08 1.49 25.63
N VAL A 448 3.70 0.88 24.62
CA VAL A 448 5.12 1.07 24.33
C VAL A 448 5.39 2.54 23.99
N GLN A 449 6.36 3.11 24.68
CA GLN A 449 6.73 4.52 24.55
C GLN A 449 8.09 4.67 23.85
N PRO A 450 8.26 5.70 23.01
CA PRO A 450 9.59 6.07 22.53
C PRO A 450 10.47 6.55 23.67
N THR A 451 11.78 6.39 23.52
CA THR A 451 12.83 6.85 24.45
C THR A 451 13.78 7.81 23.74
N GLU A 452 14.68 8.43 24.47
CA GLU A 452 15.74 9.28 23.90
C GLU A 452 16.68 8.54 22.93
N ASN A 453 16.74 7.21 23.01
CA ASN A 453 17.58 6.35 22.17
C ASN A 453 16.76 5.62 21.07
N THR A 454 15.52 6.00 20.85
CA THR A 454 14.68 5.36 19.84
C THR A 454 15.29 5.51 18.45
N PRO A 455 15.58 4.41 17.74
CA PRO A 455 16.16 4.47 16.41
C PRO A 455 15.18 5.02 15.38
N THR A 456 15.70 5.54 14.26
CA THR A 456 14.90 6.08 13.14
C THR A 456 15.16 5.30 11.86
N VAL A 457 14.09 5.01 11.12
CA VAL A 457 14.11 4.44 9.76
C VAL A 457 13.46 5.43 8.81
N GLU A 458 14.13 5.71 7.69
CA GLU A 458 13.62 6.62 6.66
C GLU A 458 12.87 5.87 5.56
N VAL A 459 11.71 6.42 5.16
CA VAL A 459 10.88 5.94 4.05
C VAL A 459 10.81 7.05 2.99
N PRO A 460 11.45 6.90 1.83
CA PRO A 460 11.35 7.87 0.76
C PRO A 460 9.95 7.89 0.14
N LEU A 461 9.30 9.05 0.17
CA LEU A 461 7.98 9.25 -0.44
C LEU A 461 7.98 8.90 -1.94
N ALA A 462 9.08 9.22 -2.63
CA ALA A 462 9.26 8.86 -4.03
C ALA A 462 9.13 7.35 -4.31
N ASP A 463 9.47 6.51 -3.34
CA ASP A 463 9.33 5.06 -3.49
C ASP A 463 7.87 4.61 -3.42
N LEU A 464 7.06 5.24 -2.58
CA LEU A 464 5.61 4.99 -2.51
C LEU A 464 4.93 5.42 -3.82
N LEU A 465 5.26 6.60 -4.33
CA LEU A 465 4.78 7.11 -5.63
C LEU A 465 5.17 6.22 -6.80
N ARG A 466 6.30 5.55 -6.73
CA ARG A 466 6.78 4.60 -7.74
C ARG A 466 6.27 3.17 -7.52
N ARG A 467 5.39 2.97 -6.55
CA ARG A 467 4.79 1.68 -6.22
C ARG A 467 5.83 0.61 -5.92
N ARG A 468 6.86 0.97 -5.15
CA ARG A 468 7.90 0.03 -4.74
C ARG A 468 7.44 -0.79 -3.56
N SER A 469 7.98 -2.00 -3.49
CA SER A 469 7.73 -2.90 -2.38
C SER A 469 8.25 -2.33 -1.05
N PRO A 470 7.50 -2.48 0.04
CA PRO A 470 7.87 -2.00 1.38
C PRO A 470 8.93 -2.86 2.08
N GLU A 471 9.30 -4.02 1.56
CA GLU A 471 10.20 -4.98 2.23
C GLU A 471 11.52 -4.32 2.64
N ARG A 472 12.00 -3.36 1.88
CA ARG A 472 13.18 -2.57 2.24
C ARG A 472 13.03 -1.91 3.60
N TYR A 473 11.94 -1.19 3.82
CA TYR A 473 11.71 -0.45 5.06
C TYR A 473 11.44 -1.39 6.21
N ILE A 474 10.69 -2.46 5.94
CA ILE A 474 10.38 -3.50 6.92
C ILE A 474 11.66 -4.21 7.37
N ALA A 475 12.59 -4.51 6.45
CA ALA A 475 13.88 -5.10 6.80
C ALA A 475 14.76 -4.16 7.65
N LEU A 476 14.81 -2.86 7.30
CA LEU A 476 15.51 -1.85 8.11
C LEU A 476 14.87 -1.72 9.49
N TYR A 477 13.55 -1.69 9.54
CA TYR A 477 12.78 -1.65 10.78
C TYR A 477 13.08 -2.85 11.69
N ARG A 478 13.01 -4.08 11.17
CA ARG A 478 13.29 -5.30 11.93
C ARG A 478 14.68 -5.29 12.56
N ARG A 479 15.67 -4.70 11.89
CA ARG A 479 17.02 -4.53 12.45
C ARG A 479 17.05 -3.49 13.57
N ALA A 480 16.35 -2.39 13.39
CA ALA A 480 16.26 -1.32 14.37
C ALA A 480 15.46 -1.74 15.62
N ALA A 481 14.38 -2.52 15.42
CA ALA A 481 13.47 -3.01 16.45
C ALA A 481 13.93 -4.30 17.15
N ALA A 482 15.22 -4.61 17.20
CA ALA A 482 15.78 -5.89 17.65
C ALA A 482 15.27 -6.41 19.01
N ASN A 483 14.69 -5.55 19.86
CA ASN A 483 14.16 -5.88 21.18
C ASN A 483 12.67 -5.56 21.34
N GLY A 484 11.91 -5.39 20.26
CA GLY A 484 10.49 -5.00 20.30
C GLY A 484 10.27 -3.55 20.75
N GLU A 485 11.32 -2.72 20.76
CA GLU A 485 11.25 -1.31 21.10
C GLU A 485 10.55 -0.51 19.98
N PHE A 486 10.07 0.68 20.32
CA PHE A 486 9.52 1.61 19.34
C PHE A 486 10.62 2.07 18.37
N VAL A 487 10.27 2.22 17.09
CA VAL A 487 11.15 2.75 16.04
C VAL A 487 10.47 3.92 15.35
N TYR A 488 11.13 5.07 15.31
CA TYR A 488 10.65 6.19 14.50
C TYR A 488 10.73 5.89 13.02
N ILE A 489 9.67 6.24 12.29
CA ILE A 489 9.66 6.16 10.84
C ILE A 489 9.45 7.57 10.29
N LYS A 490 10.45 8.07 9.58
CA LYS A 490 10.46 9.40 8.98
C LYS A 490 10.22 9.29 7.48
N VAL A 491 9.21 9.97 6.97
CA VAL A 491 9.04 10.19 5.52
C VAL A 491 9.95 11.37 5.12
N VAL A 492 10.86 11.13 4.17
CA VAL A 492 11.98 12.08 3.89
C VAL A 492 11.84 12.91 2.61
N ASP A 493 10.77 12.72 1.83
CA ASP A 493 10.57 13.52 0.61
C ASP A 493 9.26 14.33 0.73
N ASP A 494 9.32 15.60 0.40
CA ASP A 494 8.15 16.48 0.36
C ASP A 494 7.35 16.25 -0.96
N LEU A 495 6.03 16.06 -0.85
CA LEU A 495 5.11 15.99 -1.99
C LEU A 495 5.14 17.25 -2.86
N THR A 496 5.37 18.42 -2.26
CA THR A 496 5.40 19.70 -2.97
C THR A 496 6.71 19.94 -3.71
N ALA A 497 7.78 19.24 -3.31
CA ALA A 497 9.12 19.33 -3.90
C ALA A 497 9.31 18.42 -5.11
N ALA A 498 8.35 17.60 -5.50
CA ALA A 498 8.46 16.64 -6.60
C ALA A 498 8.56 17.30 -7.99
N LYS A 499 9.58 18.13 -8.21
CA LYS A 499 10.20 18.19 -9.54
C LYS A 499 10.93 16.85 -9.71
N PRO A 500 10.55 16.00 -10.68
CA PRO A 500 11.22 14.73 -10.87
C PRO A 500 12.69 14.99 -11.13
N ALA A 501 13.55 14.75 -10.13
CA ALA A 501 14.96 14.47 -10.40
C ALA A 501 14.97 13.26 -11.33
N ALA A 502 15.85 13.27 -12.33
CA ALA A 502 16.01 12.12 -13.23
C ALA A 502 16.12 10.86 -12.38
N PRO A 503 15.29 9.84 -12.59
CA PRO A 503 15.18 8.73 -11.67
C PRO A 503 16.52 8.06 -11.49
N THR A 504 17.00 7.98 -10.26
CA THR A 504 18.13 7.12 -9.95
C THR A 504 17.70 5.70 -10.32
N PRO A 505 18.42 5.00 -11.21
CA PRO A 505 18.01 3.66 -11.62
C PRO A 505 17.91 2.74 -10.42
N VAL A 506 16.75 2.19 -10.21
CA VAL A 506 16.52 1.19 -9.17
C VAL A 506 16.00 -0.06 -9.83
N PHE A 507 16.61 -1.15 -9.48
CA PHE A 507 16.33 -2.47 -10.01
C PHE A 507 15.82 -3.34 -8.89
N SER A 508 14.62 -3.92 -9.03
CA SER A 508 14.03 -4.77 -8.00
C SER A 508 13.75 -6.17 -8.52
N PHE A 509 13.84 -7.15 -7.66
CA PHE A 509 13.30 -8.49 -7.82
C PHE A 509 12.37 -8.72 -6.61
N PRO A 510 11.10 -9.15 -6.81
CA PRO A 510 10.49 -9.66 -8.04
C PRO A 510 9.99 -8.63 -9.07
N GLY A 511 9.97 -7.32 -8.77
CA GLY A 511 9.42 -6.31 -9.66
C GLY A 511 10.01 -6.28 -11.09
N GLY A 512 11.27 -6.66 -11.24
CA GLY A 512 11.97 -6.78 -12.52
C GLY A 512 11.97 -8.19 -13.12
N TYR A 513 11.20 -9.15 -12.57
CA TYR A 513 11.13 -10.51 -13.09
C TYR A 513 10.67 -10.54 -14.56
N SER A 514 11.31 -11.38 -15.36
CA SER A 514 11.00 -11.50 -16.78
C SER A 514 11.24 -12.94 -17.27
N SER A 515 10.53 -13.32 -18.34
CA SER A 515 10.81 -14.56 -19.08
C SER A 515 12.02 -14.46 -20.03
N GLU A 516 12.68 -13.29 -20.08
CA GLU A 516 13.83 -13.01 -20.93
C GLU A 516 15.08 -12.77 -20.06
N GLN A 517 16.17 -13.50 -20.33
CA GLN A 517 17.44 -13.30 -19.63
C GLN A 517 18.01 -11.91 -19.87
N GLY A 518 18.45 -11.25 -18.79
CA GLY A 518 19.06 -9.94 -18.85
C GLY A 518 18.07 -8.77 -18.93
N LYS A 519 16.78 -9.01 -19.10
CA LYS A 519 15.76 -7.96 -19.05
C LYS A 519 15.74 -7.35 -17.64
N ASN A 520 15.65 -6.03 -17.57
CA ASN A 520 15.75 -5.28 -16.33
C ASN A 520 17.07 -5.53 -15.55
N ASN A 521 18.13 -5.95 -16.26
CA ASN A 521 19.46 -6.29 -15.71
C ASN A 521 19.49 -7.52 -14.78
N TRP A 522 18.45 -8.34 -14.77
CA TRP A 522 18.38 -9.56 -14.00
C TRP A 522 18.65 -10.80 -14.86
N TYR A 523 19.49 -11.68 -14.34
CA TYR A 523 19.83 -12.99 -14.92
C TYR A 523 19.50 -14.10 -13.93
N TYR A 524 18.99 -15.20 -14.43
CA TYR A 524 18.57 -16.36 -13.67
C TYR A 524 19.52 -17.50 -14.01
N ARG A 525 20.30 -17.93 -13.02
CA ARG A 525 21.37 -18.91 -13.24
C ARG A 525 21.35 -20.04 -12.24
N SER A 526 21.99 -21.16 -12.58
CA SER A 526 22.28 -22.27 -11.66
C SER A 526 23.78 -22.57 -11.63
N SER A 527 24.26 -23.14 -10.50
CA SER A 527 25.65 -23.54 -10.41
C SER A 527 25.94 -24.71 -11.36
N ALA A 528 27.12 -24.70 -11.96
CA ALA A 528 27.63 -25.74 -12.85
C ALA A 528 29.01 -26.16 -12.40
N ARG A 529 29.55 -27.24 -13.01
CA ARG A 529 30.89 -27.76 -12.68
C ARG A 529 32.00 -26.70 -12.79
N LYS A 530 31.81 -25.70 -13.66
CA LYS A 530 32.71 -24.53 -13.79
C LYS A 530 31.89 -23.27 -13.87
N GLY A 531 31.67 -22.61 -12.71
CA GLY A 531 30.95 -21.35 -12.64
C GLY A 531 29.45 -21.52 -12.60
N MET A 532 28.71 -20.65 -13.30
CA MET A 532 27.26 -20.63 -13.39
C MET A 532 26.81 -20.72 -14.85
N THR A 533 25.65 -21.32 -15.09
CA THR A 533 24.98 -21.39 -16.40
C THR A 533 23.63 -20.71 -16.35
N ASP A 534 23.23 -20.10 -17.44
CA ASP A 534 21.90 -19.51 -17.56
C ASP A 534 20.82 -20.59 -17.51
N MET A 535 19.78 -20.37 -16.75
CA MET A 535 18.62 -21.23 -16.68
C MET A 535 17.77 -21.12 -17.95
N THR A 536 16.92 -22.12 -18.17
CA THR A 536 15.93 -22.13 -19.27
C THR A 536 14.57 -21.75 -18.72
N PHE A 537 13.85 -20.88 -19.43
CA PHE A 537 12.50 -20.45 -19.03
C PHE A 537 11.46 -21.54 -19.34
N ASP A 538 10.75 -22.00 -18.33
CA ASP A 538 9.60 -22.91 -18.42
C ASP A 538 8.32 -22.09 -18.52
N ALA A 539 7.88 -21.81 -19.74
CA ALA A 539 6.71 -20.96 -20.01
C ALA A 539 5.39 -21.56 -19.47
N ALA A 540 5.31 -22.91 -19.36
CA ALA A 540 4.09 -23.55 -18.87
C ALA A 540 3.86 -23.27 -17.37
N ASN A 541 4.94 -23.07 -16.61
CA ASN A 541 4.89 -22.84 -15.16
C ASN A 541 5.37 -21.44 -14.77
N ASN A 542 5.63 -20.55 -15.74
CA ASN A 542 6.11 -19.17 -15.53
C ASN A 542 7.31 -19.09 -14.57
N ARG A 543 8.35 -19.91 -14.83
CA ARG A 543 9.53 -19.99 -13.96
C ARG A 543 10.80 -20.35 -14.73
N TRP A 544 11.95 -20.00 -14.18
CA TRP A 544 13.25 -20.41 -14.66
C TRP A 544 13.63 -21.76 -14.05
N LYS A 545 14.20 -22.64 -14.86
CA LYS A 545 14.64 -23.99 -14.49
C LYS A 545 16.12 -24.17 -14.78
N GLY A 546 16.88 -24.59 -13.76
CA GLY A 546 18.29 -24.96 -13.84
C GLY A 546 18.50 -26.40 -14.29
N ASP A 547 19.75 -26.88 -14.19
CA ASP A 547 20.16 -28.23 -14.63
C ASP A 547 19.63 -29.36 -13.74
N ALA A 548 19.15 -29.05 -12.52
CA ALA A 548 18.50 -30.00 -11.63
C ALA A 548 16.98 -29.81 -11.60
N GLU A 549 16.26 -30.87 -11.25
CA GLU A 549 14.80 -30.91 -11.38
C GLU A 549 14.07 -29.80 -10.60
N PHE A 550 14.52 -29.54 -9.37
CA PHE A 550 13.94 -28.57 -8.46
C PHE A 550 14.78 -27.30 -8.32
N CYS A 551 15.83 -27.10 -9.12
CA CYS A 551 16.54 -25.83 -9.16
C CYS A 551 15.73 -24.82 -9.95
N LEU A 552 15.00 -23.93 -9.25
CA LEU A 552 13.96 -23.10 -9.82
C LEU A 552 14.09 -21.64 -9.33
N ILE A 553 13.70 -20.70 -10.20
CA ILE A 553 13.47 -19.28 -9.83
C ILE A 553 12.16 -18.83 -10.45
N SER A 554 11.25 -18.33 -9.62
CA SER A 554 9.98 -17.73 -10.03
C SER A 554 9.88 -16.28 -9.54
N ALA A 555 8.82 -15.57 -9.88
CA ALA A 555 8.59 -14.22 -9.39
C ALA A 555 8.49 -14.21 -7.85
N GLY A 556 9.55 -13.79 -7.17
CA GLY A 556 9.61 -13.68 -5.71
C GLY A 556 10.04 -14.96 -4.97
N SER A 557 10.41 -16.05 -5.65
CA SER A 557 10.86 -17.26 -4.95
C SER A 557 12.01 -17.95 -5.69
N MET A 558 12.93 -18.51 -4.91
CA MET A 558 14.05 -19.34 -5.38
C MET A 558 14.02 -20.69 -4.68
N HIS A 559 14.47 -21.73 -5.37
CA HIS A 559 14.60 -23.09 -4.83
C HIS A 559 15.90 -23.72 -5.33
N PRO A 560 16.87 -24.06 -4.47
CA PRO A 560 18.06 -24.80 -4.85
C PRO A 560 17.76 -26.30 -4.96
N ASP A 561 18.66 -27.04 -5.61
CA ASP A 561 18.62 -28.51 -5.66
C ASP A 561 20.04 -29.05 -5.44
N THR A 562 20.45 -30.08 -6.17
CA THR A 562 21.84 -30.58 -6.24
C THR A 562 22.81 -29.53 -6.81
N VAL A 563 22.23 -28.46 -7.40
CA VAL A 563 22.90 -27.24 -7.88
C VAL A 563 22.27 -26.03 -7.21
N ASP A 564 23.06 -24.95 -7.06
CA ASP A 564 22.60 -23.72 -6.46
C ASP A 564 21.70 -22.96 -7.43
N ALA A 565 20.73 -22.22 -6.90
CA ALA A 565 20.00 -21.22 -7.66
C ALA A 565 20.59 -19.83 -7.41
N ALA A 566 20.77 -19.04 -8.48
CA ALA A 566 21.40 -17.72 -8.41
C ALA A 566 20.60 -16.68 -9.18
N LEU A 567 20.19 -15.64 -8.46
CA LEU A 567 19.68 -14.40 -9.01
C LEU A 567 20.85 -13.43 -9.20
N VAL A 568 21.11 -12.98 -10.43
CA VAL A 568 22.28 -12.17 -10.75
C VAL A 568 21.84 -10.82 -11.30
N PHE A 569 22.27 -9.75 -10.65
CA PHE A 569 22.17 -8.40 -11.17
C PHE A 569 23.42 -8.05 -11.96
N LYS A 570 23.25 -7.49 -13.15
CA LYS A 570 24.37 -6.97 -13.95
C LYS A 570 24.30 -5.45 -14.02
N ALA A 571 25.35 -4.78 -13.54
CA ALA A 571 25.40 -3.33 -13.44
C ALA A 571 25.37 -2.67 -14.85
N PRO A 572 24.37 -1.83 -15.15
CA PRO A 572 24.26 -1.15 -16.45
C PRO A 572 25.22 0.03 -16.62
N LYS A 573 25.83 0.49 -15.54
CA LYS A 573 26.84 1.58 -15.52
C LYS A 573 27.74 1.45 -14.31
N ALA A 574 28.86 2.15 -14.34
CA ALA A 574 29.73 2.29 -13.17
C ALA A 574 29.09 3.20 -12.11
N GLY A 575 29.40 2.93 -10.82
CA GLY A 575 28.93 3.74 -9.70
C GLY A 575 28.98 3.00 -8.38
N THR A 576 28.44 3.62 -7.34
CA THR A 576 28.19 2.96 -6.06
C THR A 576 26.76 2.46 -6.03
N VAL A 577 26.55 1.20 -5.70
CA VAL A 577 25.21 0.60 -5.56
C VAL A 577 25.00 0.12 -4.14
N THR A 578 23.79 0.32 -3.64
CA THR A 578 23.27 -0.29 -2.42
C THR A 578 22.34 -1.43 -2.81
N CYS A 579 22.63 -2.64 -2.33
CA CYS A 579 21.77 -3.81 -2.51
C CYS A 579 21.12 -4.13 -1.18
N ILE A 580 19.80 -4.11 -1.14
CA ILE A 580 19.01 -4.51 0.01
C ILE A 580 18.35 -5.82 -0.36
N TYR A 581 18.43 -6.79 0.54
CA TYR A 581 17.95 -8.13 0.27
C TYR A 581 17.17 -8.69 1.46
N SER A 582 16.16 -9.51 1.15
CA SER A 582 15.39 -10.30 2.10
C SER A 582 15.16 -11.69 1.52
N PHE A 583 15.52 -12.71 2.29
CA PHE A 583 15.36 -14.13 1.95
C PHE A 583 14.75 -14.85 3.13
N ALA A 584 13.59 -15.48 2.96
CA ALA A 584 12.87 -16.18 4.03
C ALA A 584 12.49 -17.60 3.59
N SER A 585 12.65 -18.59 4.48
CA SER A 585 12.18 -19.94 4.21
C SER A 585 10.66 -19.97 4.21
N ALA A 586 10.08 -20.56 3.15
CA ALA A 586 8.63 -20.70 3.00
C ALA A 586 8.04 -21.91 3.78
N SER A 587 8.86 -22.71 4.46
CA SER A 587 8.42 -23.91 5.16
C SER A 587 9.18 -24.14 6.46
N ASP A 588 8.47 -24.63 7.47
CA ASP A 588 9.02 -25.05 8.78
C ASP A 588 9.61 -26.47 8.78
N GLN A 589 9.53 -27.20 7.66
CA GLN A 589 9.90 -28.62 7.56
C GLN A 589 11.29 -28.88 6.99
N GLY A 590 11.96 -27.87 6.44
CA GLY A 590 13.28 -28.02 5.82
C GLY A 590 14.44 -27.91 6.81
N ASP A 591 15.65 -28.23 6.35
CA ASP A 591 16.90 -27.96 7.07
C ASP A 591 17.49 -26.59 6.71
N GLY A 592 16.74 -25.80 5.95
CA GLY A 592 17.06 -24.44 5.54
C GLY A 592 18.02 -24.35 4.37
N VAL A 593 18.25 -23.14 3.90
CA VAL A 593 19.15 -22.83 2.79
C VAL A 593 20.27 -21.88 3.24
N ILE A 594 21.38 -21.87 2.51
CA ILE A 594 22.49 -20.94 2.78
C ILE A 594 22.50 -19.87 1.69
N LEU A 595 22.27 -18.61 2.08
CA LEU A 595 22.46 -17.45 1.21
C LEU A 595 23.93 -17.06 1.19
N SER A 596 24.51 -16.87 0.01
CA SER A 596 25.80 -16.21 -0.20
C SER A 596 25.69 -15.16 -1.30
N ILE A 597 26.46 -14.08 -1.16
CA ILE A 597 26.50 -12.99 -2.15
C ILE A 597 27.90 -12.94 -2.75
N LYS A 598 27.97 -12.74 -4.08
CA LYS A 598 29.25 -12.61 -4.79
C LYS A 598 29.22 -11.38 -5.70
N HIS A 599 30.31 -10.63 -5.69
CA HIS A 599 30.58 -9.55 -6.64
C HIS A 599 31.70 -10.02 -7.60
N ASN A 600 31.40 -10.17 -8.88
CA ASN A 600 32.30 -10.70 -9.90
C ASN A 600 32.97 -12.02 -9.46
N GLY A 601 32.18 -12.91 -8.85
CA GLY A 601 32.64 -14.20 -8.34
C GLY A 601 33.41 -14.16 -7.02
N LYS A 602 33.73 -13.01 -6.48
CA LYS A 602 34.34 -12.87 -5.15
C LYS A 602 33.26 -12.80 -4.07
N THR A 603 33.47 -13.55 -3.00
CA THR A 603 32.56 -13.55 -1.86
C THR A 603 32.47 -12.17 -1.21
N VAL A 604 31.23 -11.72 -0.96
CA VAL A 604 30.92 -10.61 -0.07
C VAL A 604 30.52 -11.23 1.26
N GLU A 605 31.29 -10.93 2.31
CA GLU A 605 31.05 -11.52 3.63
C GLU A 605 29.75 -10.94 4.25
N ILE A 606 28.76 -11.81 4.45
CA ILE A 606 27.48 -11.45 5.04
C ILE A 606 27.15 -12.30 6.29
N GLY A 607 27.99 -13.32 6.57
CA GLY A 607 27.80 -14.21 7.72
C GLY A 607 28.95 -15.23 7.84
N SER A 608 28.88 -16.09 8.84
CA SER A 608 29.93 -17.07 9.19
C SER A 608 29.70 -18.48 8.65
N GLU A 609 28.62 -18.68 7.92
CA GLU A 609 28.28 -19.98 7.36
C GLU A 609 29.13 -20.34 6.14
N LYS A 610 28.83 -21.44 5.50
CA LYS A 610 29.54 -21.91 4.31
C LYS A 610 29.64 -20.80 3.25
N ASN A 611 30.86 -20.54 2.75
CA ASN A 611 31.18 -19.51 1.76
C ASN A 611 30.92 -18.05 2.22
N GLY A 612 31.00 -17.77 3.53
CA GLY A 612 30.74 -16.44 4.06
C GLY A 612 29.26 -16.05 4.01
N GLY A 613 28.37 -17.04 4.00
CA GLY A 613 26.93 -16.88 3.86
C GLY A 613 26.15 -16.88 5.18
N LEU A 614 24.85 -16.80 5.07
CA LEU A 614 23.89 -16.87 6.16
C LEU A 614 23.00 -18.12 6.01
N LEU A 615 22.78 -18.84 7.10
CA LEU A 615 21.77 -19.91 7.17
C LEU A 615 20.40 -19.28 7.35
N ILE A 616 19.47 -19.66 6.48
CA ILE A 616 18.06 -19.23 6.50
C ILE A 616 17.22 -20.43 6.90
N THR A 617 16.45 -20.29 7.95
CA THR A 617 15.47 -21.28 8.41
C THR A 617 14.12 -20.59 8.61
N TYR A 618 13.06 -21.38 8.78
CA TYR A 618 11.75 -20.83 9.09
C TYR A 618 11.81 -19.98 10.37
N GLY A 619 11.26 -18.76 10.32
CA GLY A 619 11.33 -17.79 11.41
C GLY A 619 12.69 -17.09 11.61
N SER A 620 13.70 -17.43 10.78
CA SER A 620 15.02 -16.78 10.80
C SER A 620 15.42 -16.36 9.39
N PRO A 621 14.83 -15.30 8.83
CA PRO A 621 15.16 -14.79 7.51
C PRO A 621 16.56 -14.18 7.46
N ALA A 622 17.15 -14.10 6.28
CA ALA A 622 18.36 -13.35 6.01
C ALA A 622 18.00 -12.00 5.37
N ASP A 623 17.88 -10.99 6.18
CA ASP A 623 17.68 -9.61 5.75
C ASP A 623 19.00 -8.85 5.81
N GLY A 624 19.30 -8.06 4.78
CA GLY A 624 20.61 -7.40 4.74
C GLY A 624 20.70 -6.23 3.76
N GLU A 625 21.75 -5.43 3.99
CA GLU A 625 22.18 -4.37 3.10
C GLU A 625 23.68 -4.47 2.85
N ILE A 626 24.09 -4.33 1.59
CA ILE A 626 25.49 -4.20 1.20
C ILE A 626 25.66 -3.04 0.24
N THR A 627 26.78 -2.31 0.39
CA THR A 627 27.17 -1.25 -0.54
C THR A 627 28.41 -1.69 -1.31
N LEU A 628 28.36 -1.60 -2.65
CA LEU A 628 29.44 -2.03 -3.53
C LEU A 628 29.74 -0.95 -4.56
N THR A 629 31.03 -0.77 -4.86
CA THR A 629 31.46 -0.01 -6.04
C THR A 629 31.52 -0.97 -7.24
N VAL A 630 30.79 -0.63 -8.30
CA VAL A 630 30.67 -1.47 -9.50
C VAL A 630 31.14 -0.73 -10.74
N ALA A 631 31.71 -1.46 -11.68
CA ALA A 631 31.93 -1.01 -13.06
C ALA A 631 30.71 -1.45 -13.91
N GLU A 632 30.57 -0.84 -15.10
CA GLU A 632 29.60 -1.32 -16.09
C GLU A 632 29.87 -2.78 -16.45
N GLY A 633 28.84 -3.62 -16.39
CA GLY A 633 28.92 -5.04 -16.66
C GLY A 633 29.29 -5.92 -15.46
N ASP A 634 29.63 -5.33 -14.31
CA ASP A 634 29.87 -6.09 -13.09
C ASP A 634 28.64 -6.89 -12.66
N GLU A 635 28.86 -8.08 -12.10
CA GLU A 635 27.82 -8.98 -11.67
C GLU A 635 27.76 -9.11 -10.15
N ILE A 636 26.58 -8.90 -9.58
CA ILE A 636 26.26 -9.17 -8.19
C ILE A 636 25.31 -10.36 -8.15
N ALA A 637 25.76 -11.48 -7.60
CA ALA A 637 25.02 -12.73 -7.56
C ALA A 637 24.53 -13.03 -6.14
N PHE A 638 23.22 -13.19 -5.98
CA PHE A 638 22.55 -13.69 -4.78
C PHE A 638 22.29 -15.18 -4.99
N ILE A 639 22.94 -16.02 -4.21
CA ILE A 639 23.03 -17.46 -4.44
C ILE A 639 22.46 -18.17 -3.23
N ILE A 640 21.46 -19.03 -3.44
CA ILE A 640 21.00 -19.95 -2.43
C ILE A 640 21.47 -21.36 -2.72
N ASN A 641 22.01 -21.99 -1.69
CA ASN A 641 22.47 -23.38 -1.69
C ASN A 641 21.64 -24.18 -0.70
N ARG A 642 21.27 -25.39 -1.05
CA ARG A 642 20.68 -26.32 -0.06
C ARG A 642 21.68 -26.58 1.08
N ASN A 643 21.24 -26.59 2.29
CA ASN A 643 22.10 -26.85 3.44
C ASN A 643 22.53 -28.33 3.46
N GLY A 644 21.61 -29.25 3.41
CA GLY A 644 21.82 -30.69 3.35
C GLY A 644 20.84 -31.39 2.40
N SER A 645 19.56 -31.21 2.64
CA SER A 645 18.45 -31.66 1.81
C SER A 645 17.96 -30.54 0.88
N ASN A 646 17.31 -30.87 -0.22
CA ASN A 646 16.57 -29.90 -1.05
C ASN A 646 15.05 -29.95 -0.79
N SER A 647 14.62 -30.67 0.24
CA SER A 647 13.21 -30.79 0.59
C SER A 647 12.77 -29.57 1.38
N PHE A 648 11.71 -28.91 0.92
CA PHE A 648 11.13 -27.72 1.55
C PHE A 648 12.02 -26.46 1.52
N ASP A 649 12.92 -26.37 0.53
CA ASP A 649 13.90 -25.29 0.37
C ASP A 649 13.36 -24.08 -0.43
N ALA A 650 12.03 -24.01 -0.66
CA ALA A 650 11.42 -22.82 -1.24
C ALA A 650 11.73 -21.60 -0.37
N THR A 651 12.30 -20.58 -0.99
CA THR A 651 12.80 -19.38 -0.30
C THR A 651 12.19 -18.15 -0.95
N ASP A 652 11.36 -17.43 -0.21
CA ASP A 652 10.83 -16.15 -0.62
C ASP A 652 11.99 -15.15 -0.73
N THR A 653 12.02 -14.42 -1.84
CA THR A 653 13.19 -13.65 -2.24
C THR A 653 12.81 -12.27 -2.69
N SER A 654 13.42 -11.25 -2.10
CA SER A 654 13.36 -9.87 -2.55
C SER A 654 14.75 -9.27 -2.58
N VAL A 655 15.09 -8.57 -3.66
CA VAL A 655 16.35 -7.83 -3.81
C VAL A 655 16.09 -6.50 -4.49
N ILE A 656 16.65 -5.43 -3.93
CA ILE A 656 16.60 -4.09 -4.52
C ILE A 656 18.03 -3.60 -4.69
N VAL A 657 18.37 -3.14 -5.88
CA VAL A 657 19.65 -2.53 -6.20
C VAL A 657 19.42 -1.09 -6.61
N SER A 658 19.98 -0.15 -5.88
CA SER A 658 19.87 1.29 -6.16
C SER A 658 21.25 1.91 -6.31
N TYR A 659 21.44 2.77 -7.31
CA TYR A 659 22.61 3.61 -7.41
C TYR A 659 22.50 4.76 -6.39
N GLN A 660 23.63 5.10 -5.79
CA GLN A 660 23.73 6.27 -4.91
C GLN A 660 23.87 7.56 -5.73
#